data_73758c8da5c990c20b8d9661a66dade4
#
_entry.id   73758c8da5c990c20b8d9661a66dade4
#
_cell.length_a   1.000
_cell.length_b   1.000
_cell.length_c   1.000
_cell.angle_alpha   90.00
_cell.angle_beta   90.00
_cell.angle_gamma   90.00
#
_symmetry.space_group_name_H-M   'P 1'
#
loop_
_entity.id
_entity.type
_entity.pdbx_description
1 polymer ?
#
loop_
_entity_poly.entity_id
_entity_poly.type
_entity_poly.pdbx_seq_one_letter_code
_entity_poly.pdbx_strand_id
1 'polypeptide(L)'
;MTSDAAAPAASASFSDQAARLRDGARAAWRKRWVRWLAILLSIPVILYFVLWLLFARGLPSAETLLTYQPPLPTTVRDINGEPVQSFARERRVELSYEEFPQQLVDAFTSAEDKTFFTHGGLDYPGFVKAVINYTLHIGSGDRVAGGSTITQQVAKNLLVGNEYSVTRKIKEAFLARRIEHVLTKQQILELYLNQIFLGRNAYGVQAASRAYFDKDVSQLTLPEFAYLAILPKAPNNYDPETRTERALARRNYVLREMEKNGKISAAQRAEAEAAPLGTVRGPQNSVRNIGGYFMEELRRQLLDQYGEGTEKGPNGVYTGGLWIRSSIDVAKQRAAEQALRDGLMRYDGNRGWNDPGLKIDVAGDWRGALARAPFGVGYPDWRPAVVLAKSGGTARLGFTDGSQGDLPSYAAATPKRGTASPAFDFLTPGTLVAVKRNGADWQLKTIPTIRGAMVVEEVASGRILAMQGGWDLKGDDFNRATQALRQPGSTFKPIVYSAALDNGLTPASIIVDGPFCVWQGAGLGNKCFRNFSGPNAGPQTMRWGVEQSRNLMTVRTANQIGMDKVTRRAHDLGVGDYPNYLSMALGAGDTTALRMTNAFATLANQGRALKPSLIDYIEDRNGRVIYRADTRPCEGCNAPDWDGKPMPRPPLRTKQVVDPMTAYQMVHILEGVVQRGTAVVLRDLKRPLFGKTGTTSGPTNVWFIGGTPEIVAGVYMGFDHPRPMGGYAQGGTLAAPIFKQFALEAFKDMPAIPFRAPAGIRMVRIDRRSGQKVFGAWPTDDPKAAVIWEAFKPESEPRRAFGRDEEAQPAAAAKPAKRAARPQAQQPRDSDFLQNQGGIY
;
A
#
# COMPACT_ATOMS: atom_id res chain seq x y z
N MET A 1 95.02 -7.97 61.96
CA MET A 1 96.08 -7.51 61.04
C MET A 1 95.41 -7.16 59.71
N THR A 2 95.42 -5.87 59.35
CA THR A 2 95.36 -5.24 58.06
C THR A 2 94.37 -5.73 57.11
N SER A 3 93.22 -5.09 57.01
CA SER A 3 92.63 -4.00 56.24
C SER A 3 93.27 -3.77 54.86
N ASP A 4 92.47 -3.95 53.83
CA ASP A 4 92.54 -3.16 52.68
C ASP A 4 91.15 -2.96 52.04
N ALA A 5 90.83 -1.68 52.03
CA ALA A 5 89.52 -1.18 51.57
C ALA A 5 89.58 -0.88 50.03
N ALA A 6 88.74 -1.48 49.30
CA ALA A 6 88.50 -1.11 47.92
C ALA A 6 87.38 -0.02 47.85
N ALA A 7 87.71 1.15 47.21
CA ALA A 7 86.82 2.30 47.02
C ALA A 7 85.75 2.02 46.06
N PRO A 8 84.53 2.54 46.26
CA PRO A 8 83.46 2.39 45.28
C PRO A 8 83.64 3.30 44.04
N ALA A 9 83.47 2.73 42.88
CA ALA A 9 83.46 3.46 41.65
C ALA A 9 82.27 4.48 41.63
N ALA A 10 82.57 5.78 41.43
CA ALA A 10 81.56 6.84 41.35
C ALA A 10 80.60 6.63 40.20
N SER A 11 79.34 6.43 40.54
CA SER A 11 78.23 6.51 39.51
C SER A 11 78.08 7.93 39.01
N ALA A 12 78.36 8.14 37.71
CA ALA A 12 78.13 9.39 37.04
C ALA A 12 76.70 9.82 37.26
N SER A 13 76.46 11.03 37.74
CA SER A 13 75.14 11.53 38.03
C SER A 13 74.27 11.70 36.72
N PHE A 14 72.97 11.52 36.83
CA PHE A 14 72.05 11.69 35.73
C PHE A 14 72.20 13.05 34.99
N SER A 15 72.69 14.06 35.68
CA SER A 15 73.09 15.39 35.22
C SER A 15 74.25 15.36 34.24
N ASP A 16 75.29 14.51 34.54
CA ASP A 16 76.48 14.40 33.69
C ASP A 16 76.23 13.60 32.38
N GLN A 17 75.35 12.61 32.41
CA GLN A 17 74.85 11.92 31.22
C GLN A 17 74.03 12.86 30.33
N ALA A 18 73.17 13.68 30.95
CA ALA A 18 72.34 14.64 30.23
C ALA A 18 73.19 15.80 29.64
N ALA A 19 74.28 16.20 30.34
CA ALA A 19 75.24 17.17 29.83
C ALA A 19 76.02 16.62 28.61
N ARG A 20 76.55 15.38 28.69
CA ARG A 20 77.25 14.74 27.55
C ARG A 20 76.37 14.52 26.33
N LEU A 21 75.06 14.16 26.55
CA LEU A 21 74.10 14.04 25.48
C LEU A 21 73.78 15.43 24.80
N ARG A 22 73.69 16.51 25.58
CA ARG A 22 73.51 17.89 25.12
C ARG A 22 74.72 18.38 24.34
N ASP A 23 75.94 18.12 24.78
CA ASP A 23 77.19 18.55 24.11
C ASP A 23 77.43 17.72 22.88
N GLY A 24 77.15 16.40 22.91
CA GLY A 24 77.15 15.55 21.71
C GLY A 24 76.13 16.00 20.67
N ALA A 25 74.87 16.34 21.07
CA ALA A 25 73.86 16.89 20.18
C ALA A 25 74.24 18.27 19.58
N ARG A 26 74.87 19.17 20.40
CA ARG A 26 75.38 20.46 19.93
C ARG A 26 76.56 20.30 18.94
N ALA A 27 77.43 19.35 19.14
CA ALA A 27 78.53 19.04 18.21
C ALA A 27 78.01 18.42 16.86
N ALA A 28 77.02 17.51 17.00
CA ALA A 28 76.33 16.96 15.81
C ALA A 28 75.56 18.04 15.02
N TRP A 29 74.85 18.95 15.72
CA TRP A 29 74.10 20.06 15.09
C TRP A 29 74.99 21.07 14.35
N ARG A 30 76.31 21.17 14.65
CA ARG A 30 77.27 22.01 13.91
C ARG A 30 77.59 21.45 12.54
N LYS A 31 77.38 20.17 12.27
CA LYS A 31 77.60 19.56 10.95
C LYS A 31 76.48 19.94 10.00
N ARG A 32 76.79 20.57 8.87
CA ARG A 32 75.77 21.03 7.91
C ARG A 32 74.78 19.93 7.43
N TRP A 33 75.28 18.72 7.22
CA TRP A 33 74.46 17.59 6.80
C TRP A 33 73.49 17.15 7.84
N VAL A 34 73.77 17.23 9.16
CA VAL A 34 72.86 16.92 10.26
C VAL A 34 71.70 17.89 10.31
N ARG A 35 71.98 19.21 10.07
CA ARG A 35 70.91 20.24 9.96
C ARG A 35 70.02 19.99 8.76
N TRP A 36 70.57 19.65 7.61
CA TRP A 36 69.80 19.33 6.43
C TRP A 36 68.94 18.07 6.67
N LEU A 37 69.50 17.03 7.29
CA LEU A 37 68.77 15.82 7.66
C LEU A 37 67.62 16.10 8.66
N ALA A 38 67.92 16.96 9.69
CA ALA A 38 66.86 17.37 10.65
C ALA A 38 65.76 18.21 10.01
N ILE A 39 66.12 19.12 9.10
CA ILE A 39 65.13 19.87 8.32
C ILE A 39 64.31 18.92 7.40
N LEU A 40 64.97 18.01 6.70
CA LEU A 40 64.28 17.03 5.85
C LEU A 40 63.33 16.12 6.65
N LEU A 41 63.71 15.68 7.84
CA LEU A 41 62.84 14.87 8.73
C LEU A 41 61.76 15.69 9.42
N SER A 42 61.92 17.03 9.56
CA SER A 42 60.88 17.90 10.16
C SER A 42 59.80 18.26 9.16
N ILE A 43 60.05 18.26 7.83
CA ILE A 43 59.09 18.59 6.80
C ILE A 43 57.83 17.69 6.86
N PRO A 44 57.92 16.33 6.92
CA PRO A 44 56.73 15.48 7.01
C PRO A 44 55.96 15.69 8.31
N VAL A 45 56.68 16.00 9.40
CA VAL A 45 56.04 16.26 10.73
C VAL A 45 55.27 17.59 10.68
N ILE A 46 55.87 18.64 10.18
CA ILE A 46 55.24 19.96 9.98
C ILE A 46 54.02 19.82 9.05
N LEU A 47 54.21 19.13 7.91
CA LEU A 47 53.13 18.88 6.96
C LEU A 47 51.97 18.12 7.60
N TYR A 48 52.24 17.09 8.42
CA TYR A 48 51.21 16.36 9.15
C TYR A 48 50.42 17.30 10.08
N PHE A 49 51.12 18.17 10.85
CA PHE A 49 50.46 19.12 11.74
C PHE A 49 49.66 20.18 11.00
N VAL A 50 50.14 20.67 9.88
CA VAL A 50 49.44 21.62 9.02
C VAL A 50 48.16 20.94 8.44
N LEU A 51 48.30 19.74 7.90
CA LEU A 51 47.14 18.99 7.40
C LEU A 51 46.13 18.65 8.51
N TRP A 52 46.63 18.30 9.69
CA TRP A 52 45.80 18.06 10.86
C TRP A 52 45.03 19.33 11.26
N LEU A 53 45.68 20.48 11.33
CA LEU A 53 45.04 21.75 11.66
C LEU A 53 43.97 22.17 10.68
N LEU A 54 44.24 21.97 9.39
CA LEU A 54 43.36 22.38 8.28
C LEU A 54 42.17 21.43 8.08
N PHE A 55 42.38 20.13 8.27
CA PHE A 55 41.39 19.13 7.83
C PHE A 55 40.84 18.21 8.95
N ALA A 56 41.56 18.08 10.09
CA ALA A 56 41.13 17.14 11.14
C ALA A 56 40.30 17.77 12.25
N ARG A 57 40.29 19.11 12.41
CA ARG A 57 39.59 19.81 13.52
C ARG A 57 38.06 19.76 13.39
N GLY A 58 37.49 19.68 12.18
CA GLY A 58 36.05 19.68 11.94
C GLY A 58 35.50 18.32 11.50
N LEU A 59 36.24 17.23 11.73
CA LEU A 59 35.78 15.91 11.34
C LEU A 59 34.76 15.35 12.34
N PRO A 60 33.76 14.58 11.86
CA PRO A 60 32.86 13.83 12.73
C PRO A 60 33.60 12.94 13.72
N SER A 61 32.98 12.70 14.87
CA SER A 61 33.54 11.76 15.87
C SER A 61 33.40 10.33 15.33
N ALA A 62 34.45 9.51 15.54
CA ALA A 62 34.39 8.09 15.21
C ALA A 62 33.52 7.30 16.18
N GLU A 63 33.30 7.80 17.42
CA GLU A 63 32.41 7.22 18.44
C GLU A 63 30.95 7.15 17.96
N THR A 64 30.53 8.02 17.01
CA THR A 64 29.20 7.94 16.39
C THR A 64 28.97 6.62 15.66
N LEU A 65 30.02 5.91 15.26
CA LEU A 65 29.90 4.60 14.61
C LEU A 65 29.55 3.48 15.62
N LEU A 66 29.82 3.65 16.89
CA LEU A 66 29.40 2.70 17.93
C LEU A 66 27.88 2.68 18.12
N THR A 67 27.23 3.80 17.86
CA THR A 67 25.76 3.97 17.97
C THR A 67 25.10 4.10 16.60
N TYR A 68 25.85 3.86 15.52
CA TYR A 68 25.35 3.98 14.17
C TYR A 68 24.23 2.96 13.92
N GLN A 69 23.08 3.46 13.56
CA GLN A 69 21.95 2.65 13.16
C GLN A 69 21.72 2.82 11.65
N PRO A 70 22.01 1.79 10.85
CA PRO A 70 21.76 1.87 9.42
C PRO A 70 20.28 1.98 9.10
N PRO A 71 19.92 2.59 7.97
CA PRO A 71 18.55 2.60 7.51
C PRO A 71 18.09 1.19 7.19
N LEU A 72 17.05 0.73 7.87
CA LEU A 72 16.43 -0.57 7.64
C LEU A 72 15.09 -0.40 6.92
N PRO A 73 14.73 -1.34 6.02
CA PRO A 73 13.44 -1.33 5.36
C PRO A 73 12.30 -1.57 6.34
N THR A 74 11.20 -0.86 6.17
CA THR A 74 9.94 -1.17 6.86
C THR A 74 9.28 -2.37 6.20
N THR A 75 8.89 -3.36 6.98
CA THR A 75 8.20 -4.56 6.52
C THR A 75 6.73 -4.53 6.91
N VAL A 76 5.84 -4.65 5.91
CA VAL A 76 4.39 -4.77 6.12
C VAL A 76 3.99 -6.25 5.99
N ARG A 77 3.23 -6.72 6.97
CA ARG A 77 2.70 -8.07 7.05
C ARG A 77 1.18 -8.07 7.01
N ASP A 78 0.61 -9.15 6.51
CA ASP A 78 -0.84 -9.36 6.44
C ASP A 78 -1.45 -9.70 7.81
N ILE A 79 -2.75 -9.94 7.81
CA ILE A 79 -3.53 -10.37 9.00
C ILE A 79 -3.00 -11.65 9.66
N ASN A 80 -2.27 -12.50 8.93
CA ASN A 80 -1.68 -13.75 9.44
C ASN A 80 -0.22 -13.58 9.88
N GLY A 81 0.40 -12.43 9.61
CA GLY A 81 1.80 -12.15 9.91
C GLY A 81 2.75 -12.47 8.77
N GLU A 82 2.25 -12.84 7.60
CA GLU A 82 3.05 -13.10 6.43
C GLU A 82 3.50 -11.79 5.75
N PRO A 83 4.74 -11.67 5.29
CA PRO A 83 5.22 -10.46 4.64
C PRO A 83 4.53 -10.25 3.29
N VAL A 84 3.99 -9.05 3.07
CA VAL A 84 3.25 -8.68 1.85
C VAL A 84 3.86 -7.50 1.11
N GLN A 85 4.57 -6.61 1.80
CA GLN A 85 5.22 -5.44 1.22
C GLN A 85 6.43 -5.01 2.03
N SER A 86 7.40 -4.36 1.37
CA SER A 86 8.52 -3.70 2.01
C SER A 86 8.68 -2.29 1.47
N PHE A 87 8.80 -1.31 2.37
CA PHE A 87 9.12 0.07 2.03
C PHE A 87 10.60 0.31 2.28
N ALA A 88 11.35 0.45 1.21
CA ALA A 88 12.79 0.68 1.26
C ALA A 88 13.21 1.59 0.10
N ARG A 89 14.10 2.52 0.36
CA ARG A 89 14.91 3.18 -0.68
C ARG A 89 16.09 2.32 -1.08
N GLU A 90 16.61 1.56 -0.09
CA GLU A 90 17.77 0.68 -0.20
C GLU A 90 17.42 -0.68 0.39
N ARG A 91 17.88 -1.76 -0.24
CA ARG A 91 17.71 -3.10 0.32
C ARG A 91 18.87 -3.38 1.24
N ARG A 92 18.60 -3.60 2.53
CA ARG A 92 19.58 -3.96 3.55
C ARG A 92 19.05 -5.08 4.44
N VAL A 93 19.97 -5.95 4.84
CA VAL A 93 19.79 -6.92 5.90
C VAL A 93 21.11 -6.93 6.67
N GLU A 94 21.07 -6.66 7.96
CA GLU A 94 22.25 -6.66 8.81
C GLU A 94 22.56 -8.07 9.30
N LEU A 95 23.84 -8.39 9.29
CA LEU A 95 24.41 -9.59 9.87
C LEU A 95 25.49 -9.19 10.90
N SER A 96 25.60 -9.91 11.99
CA SER A 96 26.74 -9.81 12.90
C SER A 96 28.01 -10.38 12.26
N TYR A 97 29.19 -10.02 12.78
CA TYR A 97 30.45 -10.50 12.20
C TYR A 97 30.53 -12.03 12.15
N GLU A 98 30.01 -12.72 13.16
CA GLU A 98 30.01 -14.17 13.27
C GLU A 98 29.13 -14.87 12.23
N GLU A 99 28.16 -14.17 11.65
CA GLU A 99 27.28 -14.70 10.62
C GLU A 99 27.90 -14.64 9.21
N PHE A 100 29.03 -13.94 9.04
CA PHE A 100 29.71 -13.91 7.74
C PHE A 100 30.56 -15.15 7.53
N PRO A 101 30.35 -15.90 6.43
CA PRO A 101 31.24 -17.00 6.06
C PRO A 101 32.69 -16.54 5.91
N GLN A 102 33.64 -17.31 6.45
CA GLN A 102 35.07 -16.94 6.39
C GLN A 102 35.57 -16.76 4.95
N GLN A 103 35.10 -17.56 4.01
CA GLN A 103 35.44 -17.42 2.59
C GLN A 103 34.96 -16.10 1.97
N LEU A 104 33.85 -15.54 2.44
CA LEU A 104 33.38 -14.22 2.05
C LEU A 104 34.37 -13.14 2.54
N VAL A 105 34.72 -13.19 3.84
CA VAL A 105 35.70 -12.28 4.46
C VAL A 105 37.03 -12.33 3.70
N ASP A 106 37.50 -13.53 3.38
CA ASP A 106 38.73 -13.76 2.64
C ASP A 106 38.66 -13.23 1.20
N ALA A 107 37.50 -13.34 0.53
CA ALA A 107 37.30 -12.81 -0.81
C ALA A 107 37.35 -11.27 -0.82
N PHE A 108 36.63 -10.62 0.09
CA PHE A 108 36.60 -9.15 0.17
C PHE A 108 37.96 -8.57 0.61
N THR A 109 38.62 -9.15 1.60
CA THR A 109 39.93 -8.68 2.02
C THR A 109 41.01 -8.91 0.96
N SER A 110 40.97 -10.05 0.25
CA SER A 110 41.89 -10.30 -0.87
C SER A 110 41.65 -9.37 -2.05
N ALA A 111 40.42 -8.94 -2.29
CA ALA A 111 40.05 -8.05 -3.40
C ALA A 111 40.35 -6.58 -3.13
N GLU A 112 40.09 -6.10 -1.89
CA GLU A 112 40.05 -4.69 -1.53
C GLU A 112 41.21 -4.27 -0.61
N ASP A 113 41.65 -5.10 0.33
CA ASP A 113 42.59 -4.73 1.39
C ASP A 113 43.25 -5.95 2.04
N LYS A 114 44.26 -6.52 1.37
CA LYS A 114 44.90 -7.75 1.78
C LYS A 114 45.68 -7.68 3.12
N THR A 115 46.04 -6.50 3.57
CA THR A 115 46.71 -6.24 4.83
C THR A 115 45.76 -5.72 5.90
N PHE A 116 44.44 -5.82 5.72
CA PHE A 116 43.40 -5.26 6.57
C PHE A 116 43.63 -5.61 8.07
N PHE A 117 43.92 -6.85 8.41
CA PHE A 117 44.09 -7.28 9.80
C PHE A 117 45.40 -6.84 10.43
N THR A 118 46.35 -6.29 9.68
CA THR A 118 47.71 -5.96 10.16
C THR A 118 48.05 -4.48 10.19
N HIS A 119 47.33 -3.63 9.42
CA HIS A 119 47.58 -2.18 9.46
C HIS A 119 46.63 -1.44 10.39
N GLY A 120 46.97 -0.20 10.81
CA GLY A 120 46.16 0.67 11.67
C GLY A 120 45.37 1.71 10.91
N GLY A 121 44.59 1.29 9.91
CA GLY A 121 43.67 2.13 9.10
C GLY A 121 44.26 2.64 7.77
N LEU A 122 45.57 2.69 7.65
CA LEU A 122 46.27 3.09 6.43
C LEU A 122 47.34 2.02 6.09
N ASP A 123 47.31 1.54 4.86
CA ASP A 123 48.39 0.69 4.30
C ASP A 123 49.47 1.60 3.72
N TYR A 124 50.49 2.00 4.53
CA TYR A 124 51.57 2.86 4.07
C TYR A 124 52.39 2.30 2.91
N PRO A 125 52.77 0.98 2.92
CA PRO A 125 53.46 0.38 1.78
C PRO A 125 52.62 0.41 0.52
N GLY A 126 51.36 0.09 0.58
CA GLY A 126 50.42 0.14 -0.52
C GLY A 126 50.21 1.57 -1.04
N PHE A 127 50.14 2.55 -0.15
CA PHE A 127 50.03 3.97 -0.52
C PHE A 127 51.27 4.48 -1.30
N VAL A 128 52.49 4.20 -0.80
CA VAL A 128 53.72 4.56 -1.49
C VAL A 128 53.78 3.93 -2.91
N LYS A 129 53.42 2.63 -3.01
CA LYS A 129 53.35 1.93 -4.29
C LYS A 129 52.33 2.57 -5.24
N ALA A 130 51.17 2.97 -4.73
CA ALA A 130 50.11 3.64 -5.51
C ALA A 130 50.58 5.01 -6.01
N VAL A 131 51.31 5.79 -5.20
CA VAL A 131 51.89 7.09 -5.59
C VAL A 131 52.94 6.89 -6.65
N ILE A 132 53.85 5.93 -6.53
CA ILE A 132 54.87 5.63 -7.53
C ILE A 132 54.19 5.23 -8.86
N ASN A 133 53.22 4.33 -8.82
CA ASN A 133 52.47 3.93 -10.02
C ASN A 133 51.72 5.11 -10.64
N TYR A 134 51.12 6.00 -9.83
CA TYR A 134 50.46 7.21 -10.35
C TYR A 134 51.45 8.14 -11.08
N THR A 135 52.64 8.37 -10.49
CA THR A 135 53.65 9.22 -11.09
C THR A 135 54.23 8.64 -12.39
N LEU A 136 54.35 7.32 -12.49
CA LEU A 136 54.81 6.62 -13.68
C LEU A 136 53.75 6.60 -14.81
N HIS A 137 52.46 6.78 -14.50
CA HIS A 137 51.36 6.77 -15.47
C HIS A 137 50.72 8.16 -15.67
N ILE A 138 51.40 9.25 -15.23
CA ILE A 138 50.94 10.62 -15.52
C ILE A 138 50.99 10.84 -17.04
N GLY A 139 49.79 11.05 -17.64
CA GLY A 139 49.65 11.28 -19.08
C GLY A 139 49.19 10.08 -19.90
N SER A 140 49.09 8.86 -19.34
CA SER A 140 48.59 7.67 -20.08
C SER A 140 47.06 7.59 -20.19
N GLY A 141 46.32 8.42 -19.49
CA GLY A 141 44.84 8.33 -19.43
C GLY A 141 44.29 7.13 -18.63
N ASP A 142 45.17 6.26 -18.16
CA ASP A 142 44.79 5.08 -17.41
C ASP A 142 44.47 5.41 -15.93
N ARG A 143 43.37 4.95 -15.43
CA ARG A 143 43.02 5.04 -13.99
C ARG A 143 43.91 4.07 -13.22
N VAL A 144 44.85 4.56 -12.47
CA VAL A 144 45.70 3.78 -11.56
C VAL A 144 44.81 3.17 -10.44
N ALA A 145 45.04 1.87 -10.11
CA ALA A 145 44.33 1.18 -9.06
C ALA A 145 44.51 1.93 -7.71
N GLY A 146 43.39 2.33 -7.09
CA GLY A 146 43.39 3.06 -5.81
C GLY A 146 43.79 2.17 -4.65
N GLY A 147 44.78 2.62 -3.84
CA GLY A 147 45.19 1.96 -2.60
C GLY A 147 44.39 2.45 -1.39
N SER A 148 43.07 2.42 -1.44
CA SER A 148 42.23 2.77 -0.30
C SER A 148 41.92 1.51 0.52
N THR A 149 42.14 1.59 1.86
CA THR A 149 41.83 0.50 2.79
C THR A 149 40.31 0.36 3.02
N ILE A 150 39.87 -0.78 3.52
CA ILE A 150 38.47 -1.01 3.95
C ILE A 150 38.05 0.04 4.98
N THR A 151 38.93 0.37 5.95
CA THR A 151 38.64 1.41 6.94
C THR A 151 38.45 2.80 6.32
N GLN A 152 39.20 3.15 5.28
CA GLN A 152 38.98 4.38 4.51
C GLN A 152 37.65 4.36 3.75
N GLN A 153 37.22 3.21 3.25
CA GLN A 153 35.93 3.08 2.59
C GLN A 153 34.77 3.21 3.59
N VAL A 154 34.89 2.69 4.82
CA VAL A 154 33.94 2.94 5.92
C VAL A 154 33.86 4.43 6.24
N ALA A 155 35.02 5.10 6.43
CA ALA A 155 35.05 6.54 6.68
C ALA A 155 34.35 7.34 5.57
N LYS A 156 34.62 6.99 4.30
CA LYS A 156 33.99 7.60 3.14
C LYS A 156 32.48 7.43 3.15
N ASN A 157 32.00 6.20 3.30
CA ASN A 157 30.60 5.85 3.11
C ASN A 157 29.70 6.36 4.26
N LEU A 158 30.20 6.41 5.48
CA LEU A 158 29.43 6.71 6.67
C LEU A 158 29.65 8.13 7.25
N LEU A 159 30.83 8.74 7.03
CA LEU A 159 31.19 9.97 7.73
C LEU A 159 31.48 11.18 6.82
N VAL A 160 31.99 10.97 5.59
CA VAL A 160 32.49 12.08 4.72
C VAL A 160 31.63 12.30 3.47
N GLY A 161 30.98 11.24 2.96
CA GLY A 161 30.21 11.30 1.71
C GLY A 161 31.01 11.04 0.43
N ASN A 162 30.33 11.12 -0.72
CA ASN A 162 30.83 10.60 -2.02
C ASN A 162 31.44 11.65 -2.96
N GLU A 163 31.50 12.94 -2.58
CA GLU A 163 32.09 13.98 -3.43
C GLU A 163 33.56 13.71 -3.72
N TYR A 164 33.96 13.75 -5.01
CA TYR A 164 35.32 13.45 -5.40
C TYR A 164 36.24 14.68 -5.22
N SER A 165 37.11 14.64 -4.19
CA SER A 165 38.10 15.70 -3.95
C SER A 165 39.36 15.19 -3.21
N VAL A 166 40.48 15.86 -3.39
CA VAL A 166 41.71 15.59 -2.63
C VAL A 166 41.49 15.83 -1.15
N THR A 167 40.74 16.89 -0.82
CA THR A 167 40.35 17.21 0.57
C THR A 167 39.62 16.04 1.24
N ARG A 168 38.71 15.38 0.52
CA ARG A 168 38.02 14.19 1.02
C ARG A 168 38.99 13.05 1.33
N LYS A 169 39.98 12.79 0.45
CA LYS A 169 41.00 11.74 0.67
C LYS A 169 41.84 11.98 1.91
N ILE A 170 42.19 13.24 2.18
CA ILE A 170 42.90 13.61 3.42
C ILE A 170 42.00 13.35 4.63
N LYS A 171 40.73 13.76 4.59
CA LYS A 171 39.77 13.53 5.67
C LYS A 171 39.55 12.03 5.91
N GLU A 172 39.40 11.21 4.86
CA GLU A 172 39.28 9.74 4.97
C GLU A 172 40.49 9.14 5.72
N ALA A 173 41.72 9.59 5.44
CA ALA A 173 42.91 9.07 6.09
C ALA A 173 42.95 9.37 7.61
N PHE A 174 42.59 10.62 7.99
CA PHE A 174 42.50 10.97 9.41
C PHE A 174 41.38 10.21 10.13
N LEU A 175 40.21 10.06 9.49
CA LEU A 175 39.08 9.32 10.06
C LEU A 175 39.39 7.82 10.18
N ALA A 176 40.00 7.22 9.14
CA ALA A 176 40.39 5.80 9.18
C ALA A 176 41.24 5.48 10.40
N ARG A 177 42.23 6.38 10.73
CA ARG A 177 43.05 6.21 11.93
C ARG A 177 42.23 6.36 13.22
N ARG A 178 41.29 7.31 13.29
CA ARG A 178 40.40 7.46 14.45
C ARG A 178 39.48 6.25 14.62
N ILE A 179 38.90 5.70 13.53
CA ILE A 179 38.05 4.53 13.54
C ILE A 179 38.77 3.31 14.12
N GLU A 180 40.01 3.07 13.73
CA GLU A 180 40.84 1.95 14.26
C GLU A 180 41.20 2.09 15.74
N HIS A 181 41.12 3.29 16.31
CA HIS A 181 41.29 3.51 17.76
C HIS A 181 40.02 3.26 18.55
N VAL A 182 38.84 3.31 17.91
CA VAL A 182 37.54 3.19 18.56
C VAL A 182 36.91 1.82 18.33
N LEU A 183 37.09 1.24 17.13
CA LEU A 183 36.48 -0.01 16.70
C LEU A 183 37.51 -1.11 16.48
N THR A 184 37.11 -2.34 16.76
CA THR A 184 37.91 -3.53 16.42
C THR A 184 37.89 -3.82 14.94
N LYS A 185 38.82 -4.59 14.41
CA LYS A 185 38.85 -5.02 13.01
C LYS A 185 37.56 -5.73 12.60
N GLN A 186 37.00 -6.55 13.47
CA GLN A 186 35.76 -7.25 13.28
C GLN A 186 34.57 -6.27 13.11
N GLN A 187 34.46 -5.29 14.03
CA GLN A 187 33.42 -4.25 13.93
C GLN A 187 33.53 -3.39 12.66
N ILE A 188 34.77 -3.04 12.25
CA ILE A 188 34.99 -2.29 11.02
C ILE A 188 34.56 -3.09 9.80
N LEU A 189 34.87 -4.39 9.77
CA LEU A 189 34.50 -5.26 8.65
C LEU A 189 33.00 -5.54 8.65
N GLU A 190 32.36 -5.67 9.79
CA GLU A 190 30.91 -5.78 9.95
C GLU A 190 30.20 -4.55 9.36
N LEU A 191 30.60 -3.34 9.76
CA LEU A 191 30.10 -2.11 9.19
C LEU A 191 30.32 -2.06 7.66
N TYR A 192 31.51 -2.44 7.19
CA TYR A 192 31.80 -2.44 5.76
C TYR A 192 30.91 -3.37 4.97
N LEU A 193 30.83 -4.66 5.37
CA LEU A 193 30.08 -5.69 4.65
C LEU A 193 28.57 -5.46 4.69
N ASN A 194 28.04 -4.80 5.73
CA ASN A 194 26.63 -4.43 5.82
C ASN A 194 26.29 -3.13 5.07
N GLN A 195 27.27 -2.25 4.77
CA GLN A 195 26.99 -0.92 4.24
C GLN A 195 27.40 -0.71 2.78
N ILE A 196 28.29 -1.54 2.25
CA ILE A 196 28.84 -1.33 0.90
C ILE A 196 27.78 -1.51 -0.17
N PHE A 197 27.70 -0.59 -1.13
CA PHE A 197 26.82 -0.69 -2.29
C PHE A 197 27.35 -1.69 -3.31
N LEU A 198 26.55 -2.68 -3.66
CA LEU A 198 26.95 -3.81 -4.53
C LEU A 198 26.11 -3.88 -5.83
N GLY A 199 25.39 -2.83 -6.18
CA GLY A 199 24.54 -2.81 -7.37
C GLY A 199 23.14 -3.39 -7.13
N ARG A 200 22.28 -3.41 -8.16
CA ARG A 200 20.87 -3.89 -8.07
C ARG A 200 20.10 -3.33 -6.85
N ASN A 201 20.43 -2.09 -6.45
CA ASN A 201 19.89 -1.44 -5.24
C ASN A 201 20.15 -2.20 -3.93
N ALA A 202 21.19 -3.04 -3.89
CA ALA A 202 21.58 -3.83 -2.72
C ALA A 202 22.73 -3.15 -1.98
N TYR A 203 22.52 -2.90 -0.70
CA TYR A 203 23.50 -2.43 0.26
C TYR A 203 23.80 -3.54 1.27
N GLY A 204 25.09 -3.90 1.38
CA GLY A 204 25.55 -5.03 2.14
C GLY A 204 25.47 -6.38 1.42
N VAL A 205 26.29 -7.31 1.90
CA VAL A 205 26.50 -8.61 1.23
C VAL A 205 25.27 -9.52 1.26
N GLN A 206 24.46 -9.49 2.33
CA GLN A 206 23.26 -10.31 2.43
C GLN A 206 22.18 -9.85 1.41
N ALA A 207 21.97 -8.54 1.28
CA ALA A 207 21.05 -8.01 0.30
C ALA A 207 21.54 -8.27 -1.14
N ALA A 208 22.84 -8.19 -1.37
CA ALA A 208 23.46 -8.51 -2.66
C ALA A 208 23.36 -10.02 -2.99
N SER A 209 23.60 -10.90 -2.02
CA SER A 209 23.40 -12.34 -2.16
C SER A 209 22.00 -12.67 -2.67
N ARG A 210 20.97 -12.11 -2.04
CA ARG A 210 19.57 -12.24 -2.49
C ARG A 210 19.32 -11.63 -3.87
N ALA A 211 19.92 -10.47 -4.15
CA ALA A 211 19.70 -9.77 -5.43
C ALA A 211 20.36 -10.45 -6.63
N TYR A 212 21.49 -11.13 -6.44
CA TYR A 212 22.25 -11.77 -7.52
C TYR A 212 22.03 -13.27 -7.62
N PHE A 213 21.78 -13.96 -6.49
CA PHE A 213 21.76 -15.42 -6.43
C PHE A 213 20.46 -16.01 -5.87
N ASP A 214 19.57 -15.17 -5.29
CA ASP A 214 18.35 -15.57 -4.56
C ASP A 214 18.65 -16.56 -3.41
N LYS A 215 19.83 -16.41 -2.76
CA LYS A 215 20.33 -17.22 -1.66
C LYS A 215 20.69 -16.35 -0.46
N ASP A 216 20.68 -16.94 0.75
CA ASP A 216 21.36 -16.32 1.89
C ASP A 216 22.87 -16.38 1.71
N VAL A 217 23.58 -15.41 2.30
CA VAL A 217 25.03 -15.36 2.17
C VAL A 217 25.73 -16.63 2.68
N SER A 218 25.17 -17.31 3.68
CA SER A 218 25.64 -18.58 4.20
C SER A 218 25.52 -19.76 3.21
N GLN A 219 24.71 -19.62 2.18
CA GLN A 219 24.45 -20.65 1.16
C GLN A 219 25.28 -20.45 -0.13
N LEU A 220 26.06 -19.37 -0.18
CA LEU A 220 26.87 -19.05 -1.35
C LEU A 220 28.10 -19.97 -1.45
N THR A 221 28.55 -20.18 -2.67
CA THR A 221 29.76 -20.92 -3.01
C THR A 221 30.96 -20.00 -3.22
N LEU A 222 32.15 -20.54 -3.27
CA LEU A 222 33.40 -19.79 -3.46
C LEU A 222 33.38 -18.88 -4.71
N PRO A 223 32.96 -19.29 -5.90
CA PRO A 223 32.86 -18.40 -7.08
C PRO A 223 31.82 -17.30 -6.88
N GLU A 224 30.75 -17.52 -6.13
CA GLU A 224 29.73 -16.52 -5.83
C GLU A 224 30.25 -15.49 -4.82
N PHE A 225 31.01 -15.90 -3.79
CA PHE A 225 31.71 -14.97 -2.89
C PHE A 225 32.70 -14.08 -3.64
N ALA A 226 33.50 -14.67 -4.50
CA ALA A 226 34.46 -13.93 -5.34
C ALA A 226 33.77 -12.95 -6.29
N TYR A 227 32.58 -13.28 -6.79
CA TYR A 227 31.77 -12.36 -7.60
C TYR A 227 31.24 -11.19 -6.77
N LEU A 228 30.71 -11.39 -5.56
CA LEU A 228 30.29 -10.27 -4.71
C LEU A 228 31.46 -9.33 -4.40
N ALA A 229 32.67 -9.86 -4.19
CA ALA A 229 33.86 -9.08 -3.86
C ALA A 229 34.38 -8.19 -4.99
N ILE A 230 33.94 -8.37 -6.26
CA ILE A 230 34.32 -7.45 -7.35
C ILE A 230 33.45 -6.20 -7.43
N LEU A 231 32.24 -6.25 -6.84
CA LEU A 231 31.21 -5.23 -7.02
C LEU A 231 31.51 -3.87 -6.35
N PRO A 232 32.19 -3.77 -5.17
CA PRO A 232 32.48 -2.49 -4.54
C PRO A 232 33.17 -1.48 -5.46
N LYS A 233 34.01 -1.95 -6.34
CA LYS A 233 34.79 -1.10 -7.24
C LYS A 233 33.91 -0.36 -8.27
N ALA A 234 32.96 -1.06 -8.91
CA ALA A 234 32.07 -0.48 -9.91
C ALA A 234 30.96 -1.50 -10.30
N PRO A 235 29.86 -1.60 -9.57
CA PRO A 235 28.84 -2.65 -9.79
C PRO A 235 28.32 -2.68 -11.22
N ASN A 236 28.04 -1.51 -11.82
CA ASN A 236 27.53 -1.40 -13.19
C ASN A 236 28.52 -1.87 -14.26
N ASN A 237 29.82 -1.91 -13.96
CA ASN A 237 30.85 -2.38 -14.90
C ASN A 237 30.99 -3.92 -14.92
N TYR A 238 30.38 -4.59 -13.94
CA TYR A 238 30.45 -6.04 -13.77
C TYR A 238 29.05 -6.64 -13.70
N ASP A 239 28.08 -5.98 -14.37
CA ASP A 239 26.71 -6.49 -14.47
C ASP A 239 26.69 -7.86 -15.18
N PRO A 240 26.09 -8.90 -14.59
CA PRO A 240 26.20 -10.26 -15.10
C PRO A 240 25.41 -10.50 -16.37
N GLU A 241 24.45 -9.65 -16.71
CA GLU A 241 23.59 -9.81 -17.90
C GLU A 241 24.15 -9.05 -19.11
N THR A 242 24.72 -7.87 -18.90
CA THR A 242 25.19 -6.99 -19.98
C THR A 242 26.69 -7.02 -20.17
N ARG A 243 27.48 -7.50 -19.18
CA ARG A 243 28.95 -7.47 -19.14
C ARG A 243 29.56 -8.75 -18.57
N THR A 244 28.99 -9.90 -18.89
CA THR A 244 29.32 -11.23 -18.35
C THR A 244 30.81 -11.56 -18.44
N GLU A 245 31.44 -11.36 -19.58
CA GLU A 245 32.88 -11.65 -19.78
C GLU A 245 33.77 -10.82 -18.84
N ARG A 246 33.46 -9.54 -18.70
CA ARG A 246 34.20 -8.63 -17.82
C ARG A 246 34.01 -9.01 -16.34
N ALA A 247 32.83 -9.45 -15.97
CA ALA A 247 32.51 -9.95 -14.63
C ALA A 247 33.29 -11.22 -14.32
N LEU A 248 33.31 -12.20 -15.25
CA LEU A 248 34.08 -13.45 -15.13
C LEU A 248 35.59 -13.16 -15.00
N ALA A 249 36.15 -12.33 -15.87
CA ALA A 249 37.59 -11.98 -15.82
C ALA A 249 37.99 -11.35 -14.48
N ARG A 250 37.12 -10.47 -13.93
CA ARG A 250 37.40 -9.81 -12.64
C ARG A 250 37.17 -10.76 -11.46
N ARG A 251 36.16 -11.64 -11.48
CA ARG A 251 35.98 -12.73 -10.49
C ARG A 251 37.22 -13.61 -10.43
N ASN A 252 37.68 -14.07 -11.57
CA ASN A 252 38.87 -14.92 -11.64
C ASN A 252 40.13 -14.20 -11.13
N TYR A 253 40.25 -12.87 -11.31
CA TYR A 253 41.31 -12.10 -10.69
C TYR A 253 41.22 -12.19 -9.13
N VAL A 254 40.02 -12.06 -8.53
CA VAL A 254 39.86 -12.19 -7.08
C VAL A 254 40.26 -13.59 -6.60
N LEU A 255 39.85 -14.64 -7.30
CA LEU A 255 40.23 -16.02 -6.98
C LEU A 255 41.75 -16.23 -7.00
N ARG A 256 42.46 -15.63 -7.96
CA ARG A 256 43.93 -15.66 -8.00
C ARG A 256 44.58 -14.90 -6.83
N GLU A 257 44.02 -13.75 -6.43
CA GLU A 257 44.53 -13.04 -5.25
C GLU A 257 44.27 -13.81 -3.96
N MET A 258 43.12 -14.53 -3.84
CA MET A 258 42.84 -15.40 -2.70
C MET A 258 43.86 -16.55 -2.61
N GLU A 259 44.20 -17.17 -3.71
CA GLU A 259 45.27 -18.20 -3.77
C GLU A 259 46.64 -17.63 -3.35
N LYS A 260 47.04 -16.51 -3.93
CA LYS A 260 48.34 -15.83 -3.57
C LYS A 260 48.40 -15.43 -2.11
N ASN A 261 47.29 -15.11 -1.50
CA ASN A 261 47.17 -14.77 -0.08
C ASN A 261 47.01 -16.02 0.81
N GLY A 262 47.10 -17.24 0.26
CA GLY A 262 47.00 -18.51 1.00
C GLY A 262 45.62 -18.82 1.57
N LYS A 263 44.55 -18.22 0.99
CA LYS A 263 43.18 -18.38 1.46
C LYS A 263 42.47 -19.57 0.82
N ILE A 264 42.88 -19.96 -0.35
CA ILE A 264 42.38 -21.13 -1.11
C ILE A 264 43.52 -21.89 -1.77
N SER A 265 43.35 -23.16 -2.05
CA SER A 265 44.31 -23.96 -2.78
C SER A 265 44.22 -23.72 -4.30
N ALA A 266 45.27 -24.13 -5.05
CA ALA A 266 45.26 -24.08 -6.52
C ALA A 266 44.13 -24.90 -7.14
N ALA A 267 43.76 -26.03 -6.51
CA ALA A 267 42.66 -26.88 -6.96
C ALA A 267 41.31 -26.17 -6.78
N GLN A 268 41.04 -25.59 -5.63
CA GLN A 268 39.83 -24.83 -5.36
C GLN A 268 39.70 -23.59 -6.31
N ARG A 269 40.83 -22.91 -6.60
CA ARG A 269 40.85 -21.81 -7.59
C ARG A 269 40.44 -22.33 -8.97
N ALA A 270 41.05 -23.43 -9.45
CA ALA A 270 40.77 -23.94 -10.78
C ALA A 270 39.30 -24.36 -10.95
N GLU A 271 38.75 -25.04 -9.95
CA GLU A 271 37.32 -25.41 -9.92
C GLU A 271 36.43 -24.16 -9.93
N ALA A 272 36.69 -23.16 -9.10
CA ALA A 272 35.90 -21.92 -9.02
C ALA A 272 36.00 -21.06 -10.30
N GLU A 273 37.17 -21.04 -10.97
CA GLU A 273 37.34 -20.35 -12.26
C GLU A 273 36.56 -21.01 -13.41
N ALA A 274 36.37 -22.31 -13.37
CA ALA A 274 35.58 -23.05 -14.35
C ALA A 274 34.08 -22.88 -14.19
N ALA A 275 33.61 -22.52 -12.99
CA ALA A 275 32.20 -22.35 -12.69
C ALA A 275 31.59 -21.11 -13.40
N PRO A 276 30.33 -21.19 -13.89
CA PRO A 276 29.64 -20.02 -14.42
C PRO A 276 29.39 -18.98 -13.30
N LEU A 277 28.88 -17.79 -13.64
CA LEU A 277 28.55 -16.78 -12.62
C LEU A 277 27.41 -17.23 -11.69
N GLY A 278 26.49 -18.07 -12.17
CA GLY A 278 25.38 -18.60 -11.37
C GLY A 278 24.30 -17.58 -10.96
N THR A 279 24.35 -16.37 -11.53
CA THR A 279 23.45 -15.29 -11.16
C THR A 279 22.02 -15.47 -11.72
N VAL A 280 21.01 -15.07 -10.95
CA VAL A 280 19.62 -15.03 -11.38
C VAL A 280 19.28 -13.73 -12.12
N ARG A 281 18.34 -13.80 -13.06
CA ARG A 281 17.81 -12.62 -13.75
C ARG A 281 16.87 -11.84 -12.83
N GLY A 282 17.40 -10.80 -12.23
CA GLY A 282 16.65 -9.93 -11.32
C GLY A 282 16.23 -10.61 -10.01
N PRO A 283 15.91 -9.87 -8.98
CA PRO A 283 15.38 -10.45 -7.75
C PRO A 283 13.99 -11.04 -8.04
N GLN A 284 13.82 -12.33 -7.85
CA GLN A 284 12.50 -12.87 -7.62
C GLN A 284 12.02 -12.24 -6.30
N ASN A 285 11.04 -11.34 -6.40
CA ASN A 285 10.49 -10.67 -5.23
C ASN A 285 9.86 -11.75 -4.32
N SER A 286 10.55 -12.10 -3.25
CA SER A 286 9.98 -12.91 -2.15
C SER A 286 8.82 -12.17 -1.46
N VAL A 287 8.72 -10.86 -1.65
CA VAL A 287 7.62 -10.03 -1.17
C VAL A 287 6.52 -9.99 -2.23
N ARG A 288 5.39 -10.55 -1.90
CA ARG A 288 4.19 -10.57 -2.74
C ARG A 288 3.66 -9.15 -2.88
N ASN A 289 3.86 -8.47 -4.01
CA ASN A 289 3.23 -7.16 -4.27
C ASN A 289 1.70 -7.33 -4.41
N ILE A 290 0.99 -7.31 -3.29
CA ILE A 290 -0.45 -7.49 -3.21
C ILE A 290 -1.06 -6.21 -2.62
N GLY A 291 -2.23 -5.83 -3.11
CA GLY A 291 -2.97 -4.71 -2.54
C GLY A 291 -2.33 -3.36 -2.81
N GLY A 292 -1.90 -3.07 -4.05
CA GLY A 292 -1.17 -1.84 -4.37
C GLY A 292 -1.81 -0.58 -3.79
N TYR A 293 -3.14 -0.40 -3.96
CA TYR A 293 -3.86 0.76 -3.41
C TYR A 293 -3.98 0.73 -1.88
N PHE A 294 -4.12 -0.45 -1.28
CA PHE A 294 -4.11 -0.60 0.17
C PHE A 294 -2.74 -0.21 0.74
N MET A 295 -1.66 -0.73 0.13
CA MET A 295 -0.30 -0.46 0.57
C MET A 295 0.11 1.01 0.37
N GLU A 296 -0.33 1.64 -0.71
CA GLU A 296 -0.08 3.06 -0.95
C GLU A 296 -0.82 3.96 0.06
N GLU A 297 -2.07 3.60 0.40
CA GLU A 297 -2.81 4.31 1.46
C GLU A 297 -2.12 4.17 2.83
N LEU A 298 -1.69 2.94 3.15
CA LEU A 298 -0.94 2.66 4.38
C LEU A 298 0.39 3.45 4.39
N ARG A 299 1.14 3.45 3.28
CA ARG A 299 2.38 4.21 3.15
C ARG A 299 2.16 5.71 3.39
N ARG A 300 1.10 6.30 2.83
CA ARG A 300 0.77 7.72 3.04
C ARG A 300 0.48 8.04 4.50
N GLN A 301 -0.29 7.18 5.20
CA GLN A 301 -0.56 7.36 6.62
C GLN A 301 0.72 7.26 7.46
N LEU A 302 1.62 6.34 7.12
CA LEU A 302 2.91 6.21 7.79
C LEU A 302 3.83 7.42 7.55
N LEU A 303 3.88 7.92 6.32
CA LEU A 303 4.67 9.13 5.99
C LEU A 303 4.15 10.37 6.72
N ASP A 304 2.84 10.50 6.83
CA ASP A 304 2.24 11.60 7.60
C ASP A 304 2.63 11.51 9.09
N GLN A 305 2.64 10.32 9.66
CA GLN A 305 2.91 10.10 11.08
C GLN A 305 4.42 10.09 11.40
N TYR A 306 5.25 9.39 10.62
CA TYR A 306 6.65 9.10 10.95
C TYR A 306 7.68 9.78 10.03
N GLY A 307 7.26 10.37 8.91
CA GLY A 307 8.16 10.93 7.90
C GLY A 307 8.88 9.88 7.06
N GLU A 308 9.69 10.33 6.11
CA GLU A 308 10.44 9.44 5.21
C GLU A 308 11.72 8.88 5.86
N GLY A 309 12.49 9.72 6.51
CA GLY A 309 13.76 9.43 7.16
C GLY A 309 13.72 9.75 8.65
N THR A 310 14.63 10.59 9.10
CA THR A 310 14.77 10.98 10.53
C THR A 310 14.10 12.31 10.88
N GLU A 311 13.36 12.90 9.96
CA GLU A 311 12.77 14.24 10.11
C GLU A 311 11.76 14.32 11.27
N LYS A 312 11.02 13.23 11.49
CA LYS A 312 10.03 13.10 12.58
C LYS A 312 10.50 12.14 13.69
N GLY A 313 11.80 11.84 13.78
CA GLY A 313 12.36 10.94 14.77
C GLY A 313 12.99 9.67 14.16
N PRO A 314 13.37 8.66 14.99
CA PRO A 314 14.12 7.51 14.52
C PRO A 314 13.32 6.51 13.68
N ASN A 315 11.99 6.62 13.67
CA ASN A 315 11.06 5.65 13.10
C ASN A 315 10.60 5.99 11.68
N GLY A 316 11.44 6.61 10.86
CA GLY A 316 11.12 6.95 9.47
C GLY A 316 10.75 5.74 8.64
N VAL A 317 9.80 5.92 7.70
CA VAL A 317 9.23 4.82 6.91
C VAL A 317 10.27 4.07 6.09
N TYR A 318 11.30 4.75 5.57
CA TYR A 318 12.33 4.12 4.74
C TYR A 318 13.64 3.83 5.48
N THR A 319 13.74 4.21 6.75
CA THR A 319 15.00 4.14 7.51
C THR A 319 14.85 3.51 8.89
N GLY A 320 13.64 3.52 9.44
CA GLY A 320 13.38 3.13 10.83
C GLY A 320 13.30 1.63 11.08
N GLY A 321 13.21 0.80 10.04
CA GLY A 321 13.09 -0.64 10.20
C GLY A 321 11.80 -1.07 10.91
N LEU A 322 10.68 -0.39 10.60
CA LEU A 322 9.40 -0.69 11.24
C LEU A 322 8.88 -2.08 10.86
N TRP A 323 8.32 -2.77 11.82
CA TRP A 323 7.56 -3.98 11.62
C TRP A 323 6.07 -3.66 11.78
N ILE A 324 5.29 -3.84 10.72
CA ILE A 324 3.89 -3.41 10.65
C ILE A 324 2.98 -4.62 10.45
N ARG A 325 2.08 -4.85 11.40
CA ARG A 325 0.94 -5.73 11.22
C ARG A 325 -0.20 -4.92 10.61
N SER A 326 -0.49 -5.16 9.36
CA SER A 326 -1.63 -4.55 8.68
C SER A 326 -2.89 -5.42 8.82
N SER A 327 -4.03 -4.82 8.54
CA SER A 327 -5.32 -5.52 8.53
C SER A 327 -5.64 -6.23 7.21
N ILE A 328 -4.73 -6.18 6.22
CA ILE A 328 -5.00 -6.77 4.90
C ILE A 328 -5.19 -8.29 4.99
N ASP A 329 -6.30 -8.76 4.44
CA ASP A 329 -6.54 -10.18 4.17
C ASP A 329 -6.24 -10.44 2.69
N VAL A 330 -5.17 -11.18 2.43
CA VAL A 330 -4.66 -11.41 1.07
C VAL A 330 -5.68 -12.08 0.15
N ALA A 331 -6.48 -13.02 0.68
CA ALA A 331 -7.50 -13.72 -0.11
C ALA A 331 -8.64 -12.76 -0.50
N LYS A 332 -9.13 -11.97 0.47
CA LYS A 332 -10.17 -10.96 0.22
C LYS A 332 -9.69 -9.82 -0.66
N GLN A 333 -8.41 -9.41 -0.52
CA GLN A 333 -7.81 -8.40 -1.39
C GLN A 333 -7.78 -8.87 -2.85
N ARG A 334 -7.32 -10.09 -3.11
CA ARG A 334 -7.31 -10.66 -4.47
C ARG A 334 -8.71 -10.79 -5.05
N ALA A 335 -9.67 -11.25 -4.25
CA ALA A 335 -11.06 -11.34 -4.67
C ALA A 335 -11.65 -9.95 -5.02
N ALA A 336 -11.34 -8.92 -4.23
CA ALA A 336 -11.77 -7.55 -4.50
C ALA A 336 -11.13 -6.96 -5.77
N GLU A 337 -9.82 -7.17 -5.97
CA GLU A 337 -9.10 -6.74 -7.17
C GLU A 337 -9.69 -7.38 -8.43
N GLN A 338 -9.86 -8.70 -8.40
CA GLN A 338 -10.39 -9.46 -9.54
C GLN A 338 -11.83 -9.05 -9.84
N ALA A 339 -12.70 -8.98 -8.82
CA ALA A 339 -14.11 -8.61 -9.00
C ALA A 339 -14.28 -7.20 -9.57
N LEU A 340 -13.51 -6.23 -9.07
CA LEU A 340 -13.56 -4.86 -9.58
C LEU A 340 -13.06 -4.80 -11.03
N ARG A 341 -11.90 -5.40 -11.35
CA ARG A 341 -11.35 -5.42 -12.71
C ARG A 341 -12.31 -6.05 -13.70
N ASP A 342 -12.87 -7.20 -13.37
CA ASP A 342 -13.85 -7.89 -14.22
C ASP A 342 -15.13 -7.07 -14.41
N GLY A 343 -15.56 -6.36 -13.37
CA GLY A 343 -16.71 -5.45 -13.45
C GLY A 343 -16.44 -4.25 -14.37
N LEU A 344 -15.27 -3.64 -14.28
CA LEU A 344 -14.85 -2.55 -15.16
C LEU A 344 -14.76 -3.04 -16.62
N MET A 345 -14.19 -4.22 -16.84
CA MET A 345 -14.10 -4.85 -18.16
C MET A 345 -15.47 -5.24 -18.72
N ARG A 346 -16.38 -5.75 -17.90
CA ARG A 346 -17.75 -6.08 -18.30
C ARG A 346 -18.48 -4.86 -18.85
N TYR A 347 -18.25 -3.68 -18.28
CA TYR A 347 -18.83 -2.43 -18.76
C TYR A 347 -18.13 -1.89 -20.03
N ASP A 348 -16.79 -1.89 -20.04
CA ASP A 348 -15.98 -1.10 -20.99
C ASP A 348 -15.25 -1.95 -22.05
N GLY A 349 -15.04 -3.24 -21.80
CA GLY A 349 -14.22 -4.11 -22.66
C GLY A 349 -14.73 -4.31 -24.08
N ASN A 350 -16.05 -4.26 -24.27
CA ASN A 350 -16.69 -4.44 -25.59
C ASN A 350 -16.90 -3.12 -26.35
N ARG A 351 -16.37 -1.98 -25.86
CA ARG A 351 -16.55 -0.65 -26.47
C ARG A 351 -15.43 -0.27 -27.44
N GLY A 352 -14.66 -1.24 -27.90
CA GLY A 352 -13.50 -1.05 -28.75
C GLY A 352 -12.19 -0.87 -27.95
N TRP A 353 -11.08 -0.95 -28.65
CA TRP A 353 -9.76 -0.76 -28.07
C TRP A 353 -9.56 0.69 -27.66
N ASN A 354 -9.20 0.90 -26.41
CA ASN A 354 -8.81 2.19 -25.88
C ASN A 354 -7.30 2.36 -26.07
N ASP A 355 -6.92 3.28 -26.94
CA ASP A 355 -5.52 3.67 -27.15
C ASP A 355 -5.02 4.40 -25.88
N PRO A 356 -4.01 3.89 -25.19
CA PRO A 356 -3.48 4.57 -24.01
C PRO A 356 -2.74 5.88 -24.33
N GLY A 357 -2.43 6.14 -25.61
CA GLY A 357 -1.71 7.34 -26.04
C GLY A 357 -0.25 7.40 -25.57
N LEU A 358 0.28 6.31 -25.03
CA LEU A 358 1.64 6.24 -24.50
C LEU A 358 2.61 5.71 -25.56
N LYS A 359 3.74 6.42 -25.76
CA LYS A 359 4.81 6.00 -26.65
C LYS A 359 6.17 6.15 -26.00
N ILE A 360 7.09 5.26 -26.36
CA ILE A 360 8.50 5.32 -25.95
C ILE A 360 9.41 5.24 -27.18
N ASP A 361 10.64 5.75 -27.05
CA ASP A 361 11.67 5.60 -28.09
C ASP A 361 12.15 4.14 -28.14
N VAL A 362 12.10 3.54 -29.34
CA VAL A 362 12.55 2.15 -29.59
C VAL A 362 13.99 2.06 -30.11
N ALA A 363 14.61 3.19 -30.48
CA ALA A 363 15.99 3.23 -30.96
C ALA A 363 17.01 3.15 -29.80
N GLY A 364 16.61 3.55 -28.57
CA GLY A 364 17.44 3.54 -27.39
C GLY A 364 17.16 2.38 -26.42
N ASP A 365 17.30 2.61 -25.09
CA ASP A 365 16.96 1.66 -24.03
C ASP A 365 15.41 1.55 -23.86
N TRP A 366 14.75 0.96 -24.84
CA TRP A 366 13.30 0.75 -24.79
C TRP A 366 12.85 -0.18 -23.63
N ARG A 367 13.73 -1.11 -23.19
CA ARG A 367 13.40 -2.02 -22.07
C ARG A 367 13.26 -1.25 -20.77
N GLY A 368 14.26 -0.43 -20.46
CA GLY A 368 14.22 0.43 -19.29
C GLY A 368 13.09 1.45 -19.36
N ALA A 369 12.84 2.03 -20.55
CA ALA A 369 11.73 2.94 -20.78
C ALA A 369 10.36 2.26 -20.55
N LEU A 370 10.15 1.04 -21.08
CA LEU A 370 8.93 0.26 -20.86
C LEU A 370 8.74 -0.12 -19.38
N ALA A 371 9.82 -0.50 -18.70
CA ALA A 371 9.77 -0.86 -17.28
C ALA A 371 9.36 0.35 -16.41
N ARG A 372 9.81 1.55 -16.75
CA ARG A 372 9.50 2.82 -16.04
C ARG A 372 8.17 3.45 -16.46
N ALA A 373 7.60 3.06 -17.60
CA ALA A 373 6.37 3.65 -18.12
C ALA A 373 5.20 3.51 -17.12
N PRO A 374 4.36 4.55 -16.94
CA PRO A 374 3.17 4.51 -16.09
C PRO A 374 2.04 3.75 -16.79
N PHE A 375 2.26 2.44 -17.03
CA PHE A 375 1.37 1.60 -17.79
C PHE A 375 1.09 0.29 -17.06
N GLY A 376 -0.01 0.23 -16.32
CA GLY A 376 -0.49 -0.93 -15.58
C GLY A 376 -1.51 -1.72 -16.39
N VAL A 377 -1.34 -3.04 -16.45
CA VAL A 377 -2.20 -3.94 -17.26
C VAL A 377 -3.28 -4.65 -16.45
N GLY A 378 -3.24 -4.56 -15.12
CA GLY A 378 -4.29 -5.01 -14.19
C GLY A 378 -4.36 -6.52 -13.95
N TYR A 379 -4.25 -7.37 -14.98
CA TYR A 379 -4.33 -8.82 -14.84
C TYR A 379 -2.94 -9.49 -14.84
N PRO A 380 -2.74 -10.57 -14.06
CA PRO A 380 -1.45 -11.27 -13.97
C PRO A 380 -1.01 -11.93 -15.27
N ASP A 381 -1.97 -12.36 -16.10
CA ASP A 381 -1.74 -13.02 -17.39
C ASP A 381 -1.65 -12.04 -18.58
N TRP A 382 -1.77 -10.74 -18.32
CA TRP A 382 -1.51 -9.69 -19.30
C TRP A 382 -0.10 -9.16 -19.16
N ARG A 383 0.50 -8.76 -20.28
CA ARG A 383 1.84 -8.18 -20.30
C ARG A 383 1.84 -6.79 -20.94
N PRO A 384 2.54 -5.81 -20.37
CA PRO A 384 2.87 -4.57 -21.07
C PRO A 384 3.92 -4.87 -22.15
N ALA A 385 3.71 -4.34 -23.33
CA ALA A 385 4.62 -4.48 -24.46
C ALA A 385 4.75 -3.17 -25.22
N VAL A 386 5.86 -3.01 -25.94
CA VAL A 386 6.08 -1.93 -26.91
C VAL A 386 6.11 -2.51 -28.32
N VAL A 387 5.49 -1.82 -29.26
CA VAL A 387 5.59 -2.15 -30.68
C VAL A 387 6.99 -1.73 -31.16
N LEU A 388 7.83 -2.69 -31.56
CA LEU A 388 9.19 -2.45 -32.06
C LEU A 388 9.17 -2.13 -33.58
N ALA A 389 8.38 -2.90 -34.33
CA ALA A 389 8.23 -2.76 -35.77
C ALA A 389 6.85 -3.23 -36.23
N LYS A 390 6.40 -2.80 -37.39
CA LYS A 390 5.16 -3.24 -38.03
C LYS A 390 5.39 -3.48 -39.53
N SER A 391 5.12 -4.66 -40.00
CA SER A 391 5.21 -5.01 -41.44
C SER A 391 4.34 -6.21 -41.77
N GLY A 392 3.85 -6.27 -42.99
CA GLY A 392 3.18 -7.46 -43.52
C GLY A 392 2.00 -7.99 -42.71
N GLY A 393 1.21 -7.15 -42.04
CA GLY A 393 0.08 -7.59 -41.22
C GLY A 393 0.46 -8.10 -39.83
N THR A 394 1.71 -7.92 -39.38
CA THR A 394 2.20 -8.31 -38.06
C THR A 394 2.92 -7.15 -37.40
N ALA A 395 2.70 -6.96 -36.12
CA ALA A 395 3.47 -6.04 -35.26
C ALA A 395 4.42 -6.86 -34.35
N ARG A 396 5.72 -6.57 -34.40
CA ARG A 396 6.72 -7.14 -33.51
C ARG A 396 6.67 -6.43 -32.16
N LEU A 397 6.48 -7.15 -31.10
CA LEU A 397 6.42 -6.67 -29.72
C LEU A 397 7.72 -6.92 -28.98
N GLY A 398 8.10 -5.96 -28.10
CA GLY A 398 9.19 -6.10 -27.12
C GLY A 398 8.66 -6.07 -25.70
N PHE A 399 9.18 -6.92 -24.81
CA PHE A 399 8.81 -7.03 -23.41
C PHE A 399 9.92 -6.59 -22.47
N THR A 400 9.59 -6.27 -21.23
CA THR A 400 10.55 -5.78 -20.21
C THR A 400 11.69 -6.77 -19.92
N ASP A 401 11.47 -8.08 -20.08
CA ASP A 401 12.49 -9.11 -19.93
C ASP A 401 13.39 -9.28 -21.19
N GLY A 402 13.16 -8.46 -22.20
CA GLY A 402 13.91 -8.51 -23.46
C GLY A 402 13.41 -9.55 -24.45
N SER A 403 12.44 -10.39 -24.07
CA SER A 403 11.78 -11.29 -25.03
C SER A 403 11.00 -10.50 -26.08
N GLN A 404 10.79 -11.11 -27.24
CA GLN A 404 9.99 -10.55 -28.31
C GLN A 404 8.87 -11.52 -28.69
N GLY A 405 7.86 -10.99 -29.40
CA GLY A 405 6.73 -11.82 -29.85
C GLY A 405 5.96 -11.13 -30.96
N ASP A 406 5.05 -11.83 -31.60
CA ASP A 406 4.27 -11.36 -32.74
C ASP A 406 2.82 -11.10 -32.36
N LEU A 407 2.29 -9.98 -32.82
CA LEU A 407 0.87 -9.57 -32.74
C LEU A 407 0.33 -9.49 -34.15
N PRO A 408 -0.31 -10.54 -34.64
CA PRO A 408 -0.94 -10.53 -35.96
C PRO A 408 -2.13 -9.55 -36.01
N SER A 409 -2.44 -9.05 -37.22
CA SER A 409 -3.53 -8.08 -37.41
C SER A 409 -4.91 -8.61 -36.95
N TYR A 410 -5.19 -9.92 -37.19
CA TYR A 410 -6.43 -10.55 -36.71
C TYR A 410 -6.55 -10.58 -35.17
N ALA A 411 -5.42 -10.63 -34.45
CA ALA A 411 -5.39 -10.62 -32.99
C ALA A 411 -5.51 -9.20 -32.41
N ALA A 412 -5.52 -8.18 -33.28
CA ALA A 412 -5.76 -6.76 -32.95
C ALA A 412 -6.89 -6.18 -33.83
N ALA A 413 -7.83 -7.02 -34.27
CA ALA A 413 -8.96 -6.65 -35.14
C ALA A 413 -10.06 -5.86 -34.40
N THR A 414 -10.08 -5.84 -33.07
CA THR A 414 -11.02 -5.01 -32.30
C THR A 414 -10.93 -3.55 -32.77
N PRO A 415 -12.04 -2.90 -33.14
CA PRO A 415 -12.02 -1.52 -33.61
C PRO A 415 -11.42 -0.58 -32.54
N LYS A 416 -10.64 0.41 -32.97
CA LYS A 416 -10.26 1.51 -32.08
C LYS A 416 -11.51 2.28 -31.66
N ARG A 417 -11.64 2.59 -30.40
CA ARG A 417 -12.79 3.30 -29.83
C ARG A 417 -13.08 4.60 -30.59
N GLY A 418 -14.34 4.79 -31.00
CA GLY A 418 -14.79 5.94 -31.79
C GLY A 418 -14.51 5.84 -33.29
N THR A 419 -13.98 4.71 -33.75
CA THR A 419 -13.77 4.43 -35.19
C THR A 419 -14.33 3.06 -35.57
N ALA A 420 -14.44 2.79 -36.86
CA ALA A 420 -14.74 1.47 -37.39
C ALA A 420 -13.48 0.67 -37.77
N SER A 421 -12.30 1.32 -37.75
CA SER A 421 -11.03 0.73 -38.16
C SER A 421 -10.41 -0.15 -37.07
N PRO A 422 -9.79 -1.29 -37.43
CA PRO A 422 -9.10 -2.15 -36.48
C PRO A 422 -8.03 -1.40 -35.67
N ALA A 423 -7.86 -1.76 -34.41
CA ALA A 423 -6.81 -1.20 -33.55
C ALA A 423 -5.41 -1.39 -34.14
N PHE A 424 -5.21 -2.49 -34.86
CA PHE A 424 -3.94 -2.79 -35.56
C PHE A 424 -3.49 -1.63 -36.45
N ASP A 425 -4.39 -0.93 -37.14
CA ASP A 425 -4.04 0.14 -38.09
C ASP A 425 -3.38 1.34 -37.39
N PHE A 426 -3.70 1.55 -36.12
CA PHE A 426 -3.18 2.65 -35.28
C PHE A 426 -1.89 2.31 -34.54
N LEU A 427 -1.44 1.04 -34.56
CA LEU A 427 -0.19 0.66 -33.93
C LEU A 427 1.00 1.17 -34.76
N THR A 428 1.90 1.87 -34.12
CA THR A 428 3.15 2.39 -34.70
C THR A 428 4.32 2.02 -33.79
N PRO A 429 5.57 1.95 -34.29
CA PRO A 429 6.73 1.76 -33.44
C PRO A 429 6.73 2.73 -32.25
N GLY A 430 7.04 2.22 -31.10
CA GLY A 430 7.00 2.95 -29.83
C GLY A 430 5.67 2.88 -29.06
N THR A 431 4.54 2.51 -29.70
CA THR A 431 3.23 2.44 -29.04
C THR A 431 3.25 1.37 -27.94
N LEU A 432 2.80 1.73 -26.73
CA LEU A 432 2.61 0.79 -25.60
C LEU A 432 1.25 0.09 -25.73
N VAL A 433 1.25 -1.21 -25.54
CA VAL A 433 0.07 -2.05 -25.64
C VAL A 433 -0.01 -3.07 -24.50
N ALA A 434 -1.24 -3.36 -24.04
CA ALA A 434 -1.51 -4.49 -23.18
C ALA A 434 -1.82 -5.72 -24.05
N VAL A 435 -1.16 -6.83 -23.80
CA VAL A 435 -1.35 -8.07 -24.55
C VAL A 435 -1.48 -9.28 -23.64
N LYS A 436 -2.20 -10.29 -24.12
CA LYS A 436 -2.32 -11.61 -23.48
C LYS A 436 -1.87 -12.69 -24.44
N ARG A 437 -1.17 -13.70 -23.94
CA ARG A 437 -0.76 -14.87 -24.73
C ARG A 437 -1.99 -15.65 -25.21
N ASN A 438 -2.02 -16.01 -26.49
CA ASN A 438 -3.05 -16.85 -27.09
C ASN A 438 -2.39 -17.83 -28.06
N GLY A 439 -2.12 -19.04 -27.57
CA GLY A 439 -1.30 -20.02 -28.30
C GLY A 439 0.13 -19.51 -28.52
N ALA A 440 0.57 -19.53 -29.79
CA ALA A 440 1.86 -19.01 -30.21
C ALA A 440 1.91 -17.47 -30.24
N ASP A 441 0.79 -16.82 -30.48
CA ASP A 441 0.66 -15.39 -30.74
C ASP A 441 0.24 -14.58 -29.51
N TRP A 442 0.33 -13.26 -29.63
CA TRP A 442 -0.18 -12.31 -28.65
C TRP A 442 -1.49 -11.70 -29.16
N GLN A 443 -2.43 -11.48 -28.27
CA GLN A 443 -3.70 -10.82 -28.52
C GLN A 443 -3.74 -9.46 -27.83
N LEU A 444 -4.12 -8.42 -28.56
CA LEU A 444 -4.32 -7.07 -28.03
C LEU A 444 -5.46 -7.04 -27.00
N LYS A 445 -5.24 -6.34 -25.89
CA LYS A 445 -6.23 -6.11 -24.83
C LYS A 445 -6.49 -4.62 -24.66
N THR A 446 -7.71 -4.30 -24.23
CA THR A 446 -8.07 -2.91 -23.93
C THR A 446 -8.00 -2.66 -22.41
N ILE A 447 -7.46 -1.50 -22.02
CA ILE A 447 -7.53 -1.03 -20.63
C ILE A 447 -8.78 -0.16 -20.52
N PRO A 448 -9.69 -0.43 -19.55
CA PRO A 448 -10.94 0.31 -19.42
C PRO A 448 -10.69 1.78 -19.07
N THR A 449 -11.53 2.67 -19.59
CA THR A 449 -11.51 4.09 -19.25
C THR A 449 -12.36 4.40 -18.03
N ILE A 450 -13.36 3.56 -17.77
CA ILE A 450 -14.16 3.66 -16.54
C ILE A 450 -13.33 3.25 -15.35
N ARG A 451 -13.59 3.87 -14.23
CA ARG A 451 -12.88 3.66 -12.96
C ARG A 451 -13.84 3.18 -11.88
N GLY A 452 -13.29 2.76 -10.76
CA GLY A 452 -14.09 2.32 -9.63
C GLY A 452 -13.25 2.12 -8.38
N ALA A 453 -13.93 1.81 -7.30
CA ALA A 453 -13.30 1.43 -6.04
C ALA A 453 -14.10 0.32 -5.36
N MET A 454 -13.39 -0.48 -4.57
CA MET A 454 -13.98 -1.44 -3.65
C MET A 454 -13.25 -1.38 -2.32
N VAL A 455 -14.03 -1.32 -1.23
CA VAL A 455 -13.54 -1.34 0.16
C VAL A 455 -14.24 -2.47 0.88
N VAL A 456 -13.49 -3.25 1.65
CA VAL A 456 -14.00 -4.35 2.47
C VAL A 456 -13.62 -4.10 3.92
N GLU A 457 -14.61 -4.04 4.80
CA GLU A 457 -14.46 -3.67 6.21
C GLU A 457 -15.04 -4.73 7.13
N GLU A 458 -14.33 -5.05 8.20
CA GLU A 458 -14.77 -5.94 9.28
C GLU A 458 -15.71 -5.19 10.24
N VAL A 459 -16.91 -5.72 10.43
CA VAL A 459 -17.97 -5.06 11.21
C VAL A 459 -17.62 -4.96 12.71
N ALA A 460 -16.89 -5.91 13.25
CA ALA A 460 -16.59 -5.95 14.69
C ALA A 460 -15.53 -4.91 15.11
N SER A 461 -14.61 -4.54 14.22
CA SER A 461 -13.40 -3.78 14.56
C SER A 461 -13.20 -2.52 13.74
N GLY A 462 -13.75 -2.42 12.54
CA GLY A 462 -13.45 -1.36 11.56
C GLY A 462 -12.16 -1.61 10.78
N ARG A 463 -11.58 -2.81 10.86
CA ARG A 463 -10.38 -3.20 10.08
C ARG A 463 -10.73 -3.25 8.60
N ILE A 464 -9.92 -2.60 7.78
CA ILE A 464 -10.04 -2.67 6.32
C ILE A 464 -9.31 -3.91 5.83
N LEU A 465 -10.07 -4.91 5.44
CA LEU A 465 -9.53 -6.21 5.02
C LEU A 465 -9.06 -6.20 3.56
N ALA A 466 -9.63 -5.33 2.73
CA ALA A 466 -9.23 -5.12 1.34
C ALA A 466 -9.58 -3.72 0.86
N MET A 467 -8.76 -3.18 -0.03
CA MET A 467 -8.98 -1.89 -0.68
C MET A 467 -8.42 -1.89 -2.09
N GLN A 468 -9.28 -1.64 -3.07
CA GLN A 468 -8.91 -1.47 -4.47
C GLN A 468 -9.46 -0.13 -4.96
N GLY A 469 -8.58 0.81 -5.32
CA GLY A 469 -8.94 2.19 -5.67
C GLY A 469 -8.92 2.52 -7.17
N GLY A 470 -8.74 1.52 -8.03
CA GLY A 470 -8.66 1.70 -9.49
C GLY A 470 -8.39 0.41 -10.23
N TRP A 471 -7.95 0.54 -11.48
CA TRP A 471 -7.58 -0.59 -12.34
C TRP A 471 -6.24 -1.21 -11.94
N ASP A 472 -5.20 -0.38 -11.92
CA ASP A 472 -3.82 -0.79 -11.62
C ASP A 472 -3.05 0.43 -11.11
N LEU A 473 -2.37 0.29 -9.96
CA LEU A 473 -1.63 1.39 -9.33
C LEU A 473 -0.50 1.93 -10.23
N LYS A 474 0.16 1.07 -11.03
CA LYS A 474 1.26 1.48 -11.91
C LYS A 474 0.82 2.47 -12.99
N GLY A 475 -0.43 2.43 -13.40
CA GLY A 475 -0.99 3.34 -14.41
C GLY A 475 -1.78 4.50 -13.82
N ASP A 476 -2.11 4.46 -12.52
CA ASP A 476 -3.07 5.37 -11.91
C ASP A 476 -2.98 5.26 -10.38
N ASP A 477 -2.24 6.16 -9.75
CA ASP A 477 -1.98 6.18 -8.30
C ASP A 477 -3.11 6.87 -7.48
N PHE A 478 -4.10 7.46 -8.16
CA PHE A 478 -5.24 8.08 -7.50
C PHE A 478 -6.18 7.04 -6.88
N ASN A 479 -6.17 6.94 -5.55
CA ASN A 479 -6.98 5.98 -4.81
C ASN A 479 -8.44 6.44 -4.67
N ARG A 480 -9.31 5.92 -5.52
CA ARG A 480 -10.74 6.31 -5.54
C ARG A 480 -11.53 5.79 -4.34
N ALA A 481 -10.95 4.90 -3.55
CA ALA A 481 -11.57 4.43 -2.30
C ALA A 481 -11.57 5.52 -1.22
N THR A 482 -10.50 6.33 -1.17
CA THR A 482 -10.24 7.32 -0.10
C THR A 482 -10.19 8.76 -0.58
N GLN A 483 -9.82 9.00 -1.86
CA GLN A 483 -9.59 10.35 -2.38
C GLN A 483 -10.70 10.87 -3.29
N ALA A 484 -11.42 9.98 -4.00
CA ALA A 484 -12.49 10.42 -4.89
C ALA A 484 -13.74 10.81 -4.11
N LEU A 485 -14.10 12.08 -4.17
CA LEU A 485 -15.37 12.60 -3.69
C LEU A 485 -16.44 12.38 -4.77
N ARG A 486 -17.47 11.60 -4.45
CA ARG A 486 -18.51 11.20 -5.39
C ARG A 486 -19.89 11.17 -4.72
N GLN A 487 -20.92 11.53 -5.47
CA GLN A 487 -22.29 11.46 -5.00
C GLN A 487 -22.71 10.00 -4.81
N PRO A 488 -23.14 9.61 -3.60
CA PRO A 488 -23.55 8.24 -3.29
C PRO A 488 -24.95 7.90 -3.86
N GLY A 489 -25.71 8.89 -4.27
CA GLY A 489 -27.08 8.71 -4.75
C GLY A 489 -27.91 7.93 -3.73
N SER A 490 -28.72 6.97 -4.22
CA SER A 490 -29.64 6.20 -3.37
C SER A 490 -28.99 5.34 -2.27
N THR A 491 -27.67 5.20 -2.20
CA THR A 491 -27.03 4.57 -1.02
C THR A 491 -27.06 5.46 0.21
N PHE A 492 -27.38 6.74 0.06
CA PHE A 492 -27.60 7.67 1.17
C PHE A 492 -28.95 7.45 1.89
N LYS A 493 -29.95 6.83 1.23
CA LYS A 493 -31.31 6.66 1.78
C LYS A 493 -31.38 5.96 3.15
N PRO A 494 -30.58 4.91 3.46
CA PRO A 494 -30.57 4.32 4.80
C PRO A 494 -30.26 5.32 5.92
N ILE A 495 -29.49 6.38 5.63
CA ILE A 495 -29.19 7.46 6.57
C ILE A 495 -30.47 8.26 6.87
N VAL A 496 -31.22 8.63 5.83
CA VAL A 496 -32.52 9.32 5.97
C VAL A 496 -33.49 8.48 6.78
N TYR A 497 -33.64 7.21 6.43
CA TYR A 497 -34.63 6.35 7.06
C TYR A 497 -34.22 5.93 8.48
N SER A 498 -32.93 5.79 8.78
CA SER A 498 -32.46 5.61 10.16
C SER A 498 -32.76 6.81 11.05
N ALA A 499 -32.66 8.03 10.51
CA ALA A 499 -33.12 9.23 11.21
C ALA A 499 -34.63 9.24 11.39
N ALA A 500 -35.38 8.77 10.40
CA ALA A 500 -36.84 8.71 10.47
C ALA A 500 -37.34 7.73 11.53
N LEU A 501 -36.70 6.56 11.65
CA LEU A 501 -37.02 5.55 12.68
C LEU A 501 -36.80 6.07 14.10
N ASP A 502 -35.86 6.98 14.32
CA ASP A 502 -35.63 7.65 15.61
C ASP A 502 -36.57 8.84 15.85
N ASN A 503 -37.32 9.25 14.82
CA ASN A 503 -38.23 10.37 14.87
C ASN A 503 -39.69 9.97 14.65
N GLY A 504 -40.07 8.79 15.20
CA GLY A 504 -41.46 8.33 15.32
C GLY A 504 -42.04 7.57 14.13
N LEU A 505 -41.28 7.39 13.04
CA LEU A 505 -41.72 6.49 11.97
C LEU A 505 -41.30 5.05 12.25
N THR A 506 -42.05 4.12 11.64
CA THR A 506 -41.78 2.67 11.75
C THR A 506 -41.58 2.08 10.37
N PRO A 507 -40.99 0.89 10.23
CA PRO A 507 -40.90 0.19 8.96
C PRO A 507 -42.25 0.02 8.23
N ALA A 508 -43.34 -0.04 8.97
CA ALA A 508 -44.70 -0.16 8.48
C ALA A 508 -45.41 1.17 8.20
N SER A 509 -44.79 2.31 8.53
CA SER A 509 -45.38 3.64 8.30
C SER A 509 -45.69 3.85 6.83
N ILE A 510 -46.91 4.31 6.53
CA ILE A 510 -47.37 4.56 5.17
C ILE A 510 -46.91 5.92 4.69
N ILE A 511 -46.18 5.94 3.55
CA ILE A 511 -45.66 7.12 2.91
C ILE A 511 -46.15 7.14 1.47
N VAL A 512 -46.60 8.29 0.98
CA VAL A 512 -47.16 8.39 -0.38
C VAL A 512 -46.02 8.50 -1.41
N ASP A 513 -45.95 7.52 -2.32
CA ASP A 513 -45.15 7.61 -3.55
C ASP A 513 -45.95 8.33 -4.63
N GLY A 514 -45.95 9.65 -4.57
CA GLY A 514 -46.73 10.53 -5.47
C GLY A 514 -45.97 11.85 -5.71
N PRO A 515 -46.46 12.70 -6.62
CA PRO A 515 -45.81 13.97 -6.96
C PRO A 515 -45.43 14.79 -5.72
N PHE A 516 -44.22 15.33 -5.71
CA PHE A 516 -43.68 16.14 -4.62
C PHE A 516 -42.83 17.29 -5.17
N CYS A 517 -43.30 18.51 -4.90
CA CYS A 517 -42.61 19.73 -5.29
C CYS A 517 -42.47 20.66 -4.08
N VAL A 518 -41.41 21.43 -4.05
CA VAL A 518 -41.14 22.46 -3.03
C VAL A 518 -40.87 23.79 -3.71
N TRP A 519 -41.40 24.85 -3.14
CA TRP A 519 -41.16 26.21 -3.62
C TRP A 519 -39.79 26.68 -3.18
N GLN A 520 -38.96 27.16 -4.11
CA GLN A 520 -37.59 27.61 -3.83
C GLN A 520 -37.42 29.15 -3.86
N GLY A 521 -38.52 29.89 -3.88
CA GLY A 521 -38.49 31.37 -3.97
C GLY A 521 -38.79 31.87 -5.36
N ALA A 522 -39.06 33.22 -5.47
CA ALA A 522 -39.54 33.89 -6.69
C ALA A 522 -38.60 33.73 -7.90
N GLY A 523 -37.28 33.63 -7.66
CA GLY A 523 -36.29 33.46 -8.74
C GLY A 523 -36.08 32.05 -9.23
N LEU A 524 -36.42 31.02 -8.43
CA LEU A 524 -36.13 29.60 -8.74
C LEU A 524 -37.39 28.77 -8.96
N GLY A 525 -38.55 29.23 -8.54
CA GLY A 525 -39.83 28.54 -8.72
C GLY A 525 -39.95 27.23 -7.95
N ASN A 526 -40.74 26.31 -8.49
CA ASN A 526 -40.97 25.00 -7.89
C ASN A 526 -39.92 23.98 -8.30
N LYS A 527 -39.24 23.37 -7.33
CA LYS A 527 -38.42 22.16 -7.51
C LYS A 527 -39.23 20.91 -7.34
N CYS A 528 -39.48 20.18 -8.45
CA CYS A 528 -40.21 18.93 -8.41
C CYS A 528 -39.27 17.74 -8.47
N PHE A 529 -39.47 16.78 -7.57
CA PHE A 529 -38.73 15.53 -7.52
C PHE A 529 -39.44 14.45 -8.34
N ARG A 530 -38.66 13.45 -8.81
CA ARG A 530 -39.19 12.33 -9.59
C ARG A 530 -38.53 11.03 -9.17
N ASN A 531 -39.25 9.92 -9.31
CA ASN A 531 -38.66 8.59 -9.21
C ASN A 531 -37.72 8.34 -10.40
N PHE A 532 -36.66 7.53 -10.18
CA PHE A 532 -35.73 7.17 -11.24
C PHE A 532 -36.41 6.36 -12.35
N SER A 533 -37.30 5.44 -11.98
CA SER A 533 -38.01 4.55 -12.91
C SER A 533 -39.40 4.19 -12.41
N GLY A 534 -40.27 3.84 -13.34
CA GLY A 534 -41.64 3.36 -13.11
C GLY A 534 -42.63 4.44 -12.67
N PRO A 535 -43.93 4.13 -12.72
CA PRO A 535 -45.01 5.02 -12.28
C PRO A 535 -44.96 5.22 -10.76
N ASN A 536 -45.65 6.26 -10.29
CA ASN A 536 -45.90 6.45 -8.86
C ASN A 536 -46.81 5.34 -8.30
N ALA A 537 -46.47 4.81 -7.14
CA ALA A 537 -47.16 3.64 -6.55
C ALA A 537 -48.28 4.02 -5.54
N GLY A 538 -48.45 5.31 -5.23
CA GLY A 538 -49.36 5.74 -4.19
C GLY A 538 -48.91 5.43 -2.76
N PRO A 539 -49.82 5.26 -1.81
CA PRO A 539 -49.47 4.90 -0.42
C PRO A 539 -48.77 3.54 -0.34
N GLN A 540 -47.58 3.51 0.28
CA GLN A 540 -46.81 2.27 0.48
C GLN A 540 -46.11 2.32 1.84
N THR A 541 -45.71 1.15 2.35
CA THR A 541 -44.91 1.07 3.58
C THR A 541 -43.52 1.68 3.38
N MET A 542 -42.94 2.23 4.45
CA MET A 542 -41.55 2.73 4.46
C MET A 542 -40.58 1.64 3.95
N ARG A 543 -40.73 0.40 4.46
CA ARG A 543 -39.95 -0.76 4.00
C ARG A 543 -39.97 -0.91 2.49
N TRP A 544 -41.17 -0.92 1.88
CA TRP A 544 -41.30 -1.04 0.44
C TRP A 544 -40.59 0.11 -0.31
N GLY A 545 -40.70 1.33 0.21
CA GLY A 545 -40.04 2.50 -0.36
C GLY A 545 -38.51 2.38 -0.40
N VAL A 546 -37.90 1.79 0.66
CA VAL A 546 -36.45 1.51 0.72
C VAL A 546 -36.07 0.37 -0.22
N GLU A 547 -36.83 -0.73 -0.20
CA GLU A 547 -36.61 -1.91 -1.04
C GLU A 547 -36.63 -1.56 -2.53
N GLN A 548 -37.58 -0.73 -2.95
CA GLN A 548 -37.74 -0.25 -4.33
C GLN A 548 -36.99 1.06 -4.60
N SER A 549 -36.29 1.57 -3.61
CA SER A 549 -35.45 2.77 -3.73
C SER A 549 -36.19 4.02 -4.24
N ARG A 550 -37.45 4.25 -3.76
CA ARG A 550 -38.32 5.35 -4.26
C ARG A 550 -37.84 6.71 -3.80
N ASN A 551 -37.60 7.66 -4.73
CA ASN A 551 -37.11 9.00 -4.43
C ASN A 551 -38.17 9.85 -3.74
N LEU A 552 -39.41 9.82 -4.25
CA LEU A 552 -40.51 10.65 -3.74
C LEU A 552 -40.85 10.33 -2.28
N MET A 553 -40.83 9.06 -1.91
CA MET A 553 -41.02 8.62 -0.51
C MET A 553 -39.87 9.12 0.36
N THR A 554 -38.62 9.03 -0.11
CA THR A 554 -37.44 9.47 0.65
C THR A 554 -37.46 10.99 0.91
N VAL A 555 -37.69 11.80 -0.12
CA VAL A 555 -37.75 13.26 0.03
C VAL A 555 -38.90 13.67 0.96
N ARG A 556 -40.08 13.04 0.80
CA ARG A 556 -41.23 13.28 1.67
C ARG A 556 -40.95 12.93 3.15
N THR A 557 -40.28 11.80 3.39
CA THR A 557 -39.79 11.41 4.72
C THR A 557 -38.80 12.45 5.30
N ALA A 558 -37.80 12.84 4.52
CA ALA A 558 -36.82 13.83 4.97
C ALA A 558 -37.45 15.18 5.27
N ASN A 559 -38.41 15.61 4.45
CA ASN A 559 -39.17 16.84 4.69
C ASN A 559 -40.02 16.74 5.97
N GLN A 560 -40.64 15.60 6.22
CA GLN A 560 -41.50 15.36 7.40
C GLN A 560 -40.72 15.42 8.71
N ILE A 561 -39.52 14.80 8.75
CA ILE A 561 -38.72 14.74 9.97
C ILE A 561 -37.80 15.95 10.16
N GLY A 562 -37.52 16.72 9.11
CA GLY A 562 -36.55 17.82 9.04
C GLY A 562 -35.18 17.38 8.55
N MET A 563 -34.58 18.18 7.66
CA MET A 563 -33.25 17.89 7.08
C MET A 563 -32.11 18.03 8.08
N ASP A 564 -32.26 18.84 9.13
CA ASP A 564 -31.29 18.96 10.23
C ASP A 564 -30.99 17.61 10.91
N LYS A 565 -32.03 16.78 11.08
CA LYS A 565 -31.89 15.43 11.67
C LYS A 565 -31.21 14.47 10.69
N VAL A 566 -31.47 14.61 9.40
CA VAL A 566 -30.83 13.81 8.34
C VAL A 566 -29.33 14.15 8.22
N THR A 567 -28.98 15.44 8.17
CA THR A 567 -27.58 15.87 8.05
C THR A 567 -26.77 15.56 9.32
N ARG A 568 -27.39 15.70 10.51
CA ARG A 568 -26.79 15.25 11.76
C ARG A 568 -26.51 13.74 11.76
N ARG A 569 -27.44 12.92 11.29
CA ARG A 569 -27.23 11.48 11.14
C ARG A 569 -26.09 11.15 10.18
N ALA A 570 -25.94 11.89 9.07
CA ALA A 570 -24.84 11.72 8.14
C ALA A 570 -23.49 12.08 8.80
N HIS A 571 -23.45 13.14 9.58
CA HIS A 571 -22.29 13.54 10.39
C HIS A 571 -21.93 12.43 11.40
N ASP A 572 -22.91 11.96 12.21
CA ASP A 572 -22.70 10.95 13.25
C ASP A 572 -22.19 9.61 12.68
N LEU A 573 -22.59 9.27 11.46
CA LEU A 573 -22.11 8.09 10.73
C LEU A 573 -20.79 8.34 9.97
N GLY A 574 -20.18 9.53 10.05
CA GLY A 574 -18.91 9.87 9.42
C GLY A 574 -18.96 10.00 7.90
N VAL A 575 -20.16 10.13 7.31
CA VAL A 575 -20.32 10.25 5.84
C VAL A 575 -19.86 11.60 5.32
N GLY A 576 -20.20 12.67 6.05
CA GLY A 576 -19.82 14.04 5.73
C GLY A 576 -20.75 15.06 6.36
N ASP A 577 -20.36 16.33 6.23
CA ASP A 577 -21.13 17.50 6.66
C ASP A 577 -21.84 18.12 5.46
N TYR A 578 -23.15 18.24 5.54
CA TYR A 578 -23.97 18.68 4.42
C TYR A 578 -24.92 19.81 4.82
N PRO A 579 -25.25 20.73 3.90
CA PRO A 579 -26.30 21.70 4.12
C PRO A 579 -27.68 21.02 4.17
N ASN A 580 -28.65 21.68 4.82
CA ASN A 580 -30.00 21.14 5.03
C ASN A 580 -30.90 21.24 3.77
N TYR A 581 -30.35 20.94 2.58
CA TYR A 581 -31.14 20.93 1.35
C TYR A 581 -31.81 19.57 1.12
N LEU A 582 -33.06 19.55 0.66
CA LEU A 582 -33.78 18.30 0.39
C LEU A 582 -33.13 17.39 -0.66
N SER A 583 -32.31 17.93 -1.56
CA SER A 583 -31.54 17.14 -2.52
C SER A 583 -30.52 16.22 -1.83
N MET A 584 -30.02 16.63 -0.65
CA MET A 584 -29.07 15.80 0.12
C MET A 584 -29.71 14.47 0.57
N ALA A 585 -31.04 14.43 0.79
CA ALA A 585 -31.74 13.19 1.10
C ALA A 585 -31.66 12.14 -0.03
N LEU A 586 -31.38 12.55 -1.26
CA LEU A 586 -31.15 11.66 -2.41
C LEU A 586 -29.67 11.38 -2.68
N GLY A 587 -28.77 11.80 -1.78
CA GLY A 587 -27.34 11.61 -1.90
C GLY A 587 -26.66 12.50 -2.94
N ALA A 588 -27.08 13.79 -2.99
CA ALA A 588 -26.45 14.82 -3.85
C ALA A 588 -25.13 15.35 -3.26
N GLY A 589 -24.86 15.11 -1.98
CA GLY A 589 -23.61 15.49 -1.34
C GLY A 589 -22.50 14.48 -1.62
N ASP A 590 -21.28 14.99 -1.80
CA ASP A 590 -20.12 14.15 -2.11
C ASP A 590 -19.56 13.42 -0.87
N THR A 591 -19.07 12.22 -1.07
CA THR A 591 -18.42 11.39 -0.05
C THR A 591 -17.44 10.41 -0.70
N THR A 592 -16.71 9.62 0.10
CA THR A 592 -15.80 8.57 -0.39
C THR A 592 -16.40 7.18 -0.24
N ALA A 593 -15.87 6.20 -1.00
CA ALA A 593 -16.28 4.82 -0.89
C ALA A 593 -16.00 4.27 0.53
N LEU A 594 -14.87 4.63 1.12
CA LEU A 594 -14.51 4.24 2.49
C LEU A 594 -15.54 4.75 3.51
N ARG A 595 -15.86 6.05 3.49
CA ARG A 595 -16.82 6.65 4.45
C ARG A 595 -18.20 6.01 4.36
N MET A 596 -18.69 5.77 3.15
CA MET A 596 -19.98 5.12 2.95
C MET A 596 -19.97 3.66 3.40
N THR A 597 -18.87 2.91 3.14
CA THR A 597 -18.73 1.53 3.61
C THR A 597 -18.75 1.47 5.14
N ASN A 598 -17.99 2.35 5.80
CA ASN A 598 -17.94 2.45 7.26
C ASN A 598 -19.30 2.81 7.89
N ALA A 599 -20.07 3.70 7.25
CA ALA A 599 -21.43 4.02 7.70
C ALA A 599 -22.35 2.78 7.71
N PHE A 600 -22.27 1.94 6.67
CA PHE A 600 -23.01 0.68 6.62
C PHE A 600 -22.49 -0.36 7.61
N ALA A 601 -21.17 -0.44 7.79
CA ALA A 601 -20.55 -1.28 8.81
C ALA A 601 -20.97 -0.84 10.22
N THR A 602 -21.06 0.46 10.49
CA THR A 602 -21.59 1.01 11.75
C THR A 602 -23.05 0.61 11.99
N LEU A 603 -23.92 0.62 10.96
CA LEU A 603 -25.29 0.12 11.08
C LEU A 603 -25.32 -1.39 11.39
N ALA A 604 -24.49 -2.18 10.67
CA ALA A 604 -24.37 -3.63 10.92
C ALA A 604 -23.82 -3.94 12.32
N ASN A 605 -22.97 -3.07 12.88
CA ASN A 605 -22.42 -3.12 14.23
C ASN A 605 -23.40 -2.55 15.29
N GLN A 606 -24.68 -2.69 15.07
CA GLN A 606 -25.72 -2.17 15.96
C GLN A 606 -25.59 -0.68 16.30
N GLY A 607 -25.15 0.13 15.34
CA GLY A 607 -25.04 1.58 15.49
C GLY A 607 -23.84 2.06 16.32
N ARG A 608 -22.89 1.22 16.61
CA ARG A 608 -21.63 1.58 17.30
C ARG A 608 -20.64 2.12 16.28
N ALA A 609 -20.12 3.31 16.49
CA ALA A 609 -19.14 3.94 15.61
C ALA A 609 -17.90 3.08 15.45
N LEU A 610 -17.46 2.95 14.21
CA LEU A 610 -16.21 2.26 13.84
C LEU A 610 -15.21 3.29 13.31
N LYS A 611 -13.93 3.07 13.63
CA LYS A 611 -12.81 3.82 13.05
C LYS A 611 -12.11 2.92 12.03
N PRO A 612 -12.18 3.22 10.73
CA PRO A 612 -11.47 2.44 9.74
C PRO A 612 -9.97 2.40 10.03
N SER A 613 -9.37 1.20 10.03
CA SER A 613 -7.95 1.01 10.29
C SER A 613 -7.32 0.07 9.27
N LEU A 614 -6.15 0.48 8.74
CA LEU A 614 -5.29 -0.32 7.87
C LEU A 614 -4.18 -1.02 8.66
N ILE A 615 -3.95 -0.59 9.91
CA ILE A 615 -2.82 -1.02 10.74
C ILE A 615 -3.35 -1.53 12.06
N ASP A 616 -2.96 -2.74 12.45
CA ASP A 616 -3.26 -3.31 13.76
C ASP A 616 -2.26 -2.83 14.82
N TYR A 617 -0.97 -2.95 14.53
CA TYR A 617 0.10 -2.41 15.38
C TYR A 617 1.41 -2.23 14.61
N ILE A 618 2.30 -1.43 15.19
CA ILE A 618 3.64 -1.14 14.65
C ILE A 618 4.64 -1.38 15.76
N GLU A 619 5.72 -2.10 15.44
CA GLU A 619 6.91 -2.23 16.26
C GLU A 619 8.06 -1.45 15.63
N ASP A 620 8.93 -0.90 16.48
CA ASP A 620 10.19 -0.33 16.05
C ASP A 620 11.22 -1.45 15.75
N ARG A 621 12.42 -1.07 15.30
CA ARG A 621 13.51 -2.01 14.97
C ARG A 621 13.96 -2.90 16.14
N ASN A 622 13.63 -2.52 17.39
CA ASN A 622 13.97 -3.24 18.59
C ASN A 622 12.83 -4.16 19.08
N GLY A 623 11.73 -4.28 18.32
CA GLY A 623 10.55 -5.05 18.70
C GLY A 623 9.65 -4.36 19.72
N ARG A 624 9.86 -3.07 20.01
CA ARG A 624 8.99 -2.32 20.91
C ARG A 624 7.76 -1.84 20.15
N VAL A 625 6.56 -2.13 20.67
CA VAL A 625 5.30 -1.63 20.11
C VAL A 625 5.19 -0.12 20.30
N ILE A 626 5.15 0.64 19.19
CA ILE A 626 5.04 2.11 19.16
C ILE A 626 3.65 2.60 18.76
N TYR A 627 2.84 1.75 18.15
CA TYR A 627 1.45 2.01 17.81
C TYR A 627 0.60 0.75 17.95
N ARG A 628 -0.64 0.90 18.41
CA ARG A 628 -1.65 -0.15 18.46
C ARG A 628 -3.02 0.46 18.18
N ALA A 629 -3.76 -0.10 17.21
CA ALA A 629 -5.12 0.37 16.87
C ALA A 629 -6.11 0.09 17.99
N ASP A 630 -6.06 -1.10 18.60
CA ASP A 630 -6.87 -1.45 19.76
C ASP A 630 -6.07 -1.26 21.05
N THR A 631 -6.39 -0.19 21.77
CA THR A 631 -5.77 0.17 23.06
C THR A 631 -6.64 -0.21 24.26
N ARG A 632 -7.70 -1.00 24.06
CA ARG A 632 -8.57 -1.43 25.16
C ARG A 632 -7.81 -2.36 26.13
N PRO A 633 -7.86 -2.11 27.42
CA PRO A 633 -7.28 -3.05 28.37
C PRO A 633 -8.02 -4.38 28.32
N CYS A 634 -7.25 -5.44 28.31
CA CYS A 634 -7.80 -6.80 28.32
C CYS A 634 -6.99 -7.67 29.26
N GLU A 635 -7.46 -7.84 30.47
CA GLU A 635 -6.86 -8.73 31.43
C GLU A 635 -7.11 -10.20 31.01
N GLY A 636 -6.04 -10.97 30.93
CA GLY A 636 -6.09 -12.37 30.53
C GLY A 636 -6.14 -12.64 29.02
N CYS A 637 -6.20 -11.60 28.12
CA CYS A 637 -6.17 -11.81 26.66
C CYS A 637 -4.88 -12.42 26.13
N ASN A 638 -3.77 -12.27 26.86
CA ASN A 638 -2.45 -12.81 26.52
C ASN A 638 -2.01 -13.95 27.46
N ALA A 639 -2.97 -14.59 28.12
CA ALA A 639 -2.64 -15.78 28.92
C ALA A 639 -2.07 -16.87 28.00
N PRO A 640 -0.95 -17.53 28.36
CA PRO A 640 -0.33 -18.56 27.53
C PRO A 640 -1.24 -19.79 27.37
N ASP A 641 -2.03 -20.08 28.40
CA ASP A 641 -2.95 -21.22 28.45
C ASP A 641 -4.32 -20.79 28.90
N TRP A 642 -5.34 -21.55 28.50
CA TRP A 642 -6.70 -21.34 28.97
C TRP A 642 -6.88 -21.88 30.38
N ASP A 643 -7.31 -21.03 31.30
CA ASP A 643 -7.51 -21.33 32.75
C ASP A 643 -8.91 -21.83 33.09
N GLY A 644 -9.73 -22.20 32.10
CA GLY A 644 -11.11 -22.65 32.28
C GLY A 644 -12.14 -21.53 32.50
N LYS A 645 -11.71 -20.28 32.59
CA LYS A 645 -12.61 -19.12 32.71
C LYS A 645 -13.24 -18.71 31.37
N PRO A 646 -14.37 -17.96 31.41
CA PRO A 646 -14.93 -17.36 30.20
C PRO A 646 -13.90 -16.48 29.47
N MET A 647 -13.95 -16.51 28.14
CA MET A 647 -13.07 -15.69 27.31
C MET A 647 -13.09 -14.23 27.77
N PRO A 648 -11.91 -13.58 27.98
CA PRO A 648 -11.83 -12.17 28.35
C PRO A 648 -12.58 -11.30 27.33
N ARG A 649 -13.31 -10.31 27.83
CA ARG A 649 -14.06 -9.38 26.99
C ARG A 649 -13.55 -7.95 27.26
N PRO A 650 -12.74 -7.36 26.36
CA PRO A 650 -12.32 -5.98 26.51
C PRO A 650 -13.54 -5.04 26.58
N PRO A 651 -13.49 -4.00 27.41
CA PRO A 651 -14.62 -3.08 27.54
C PRO A 651 -14.91 -2.39 26.20
N LEU A 652 -16.21 -2.26 25.87
CA LEU A 652 -16.64 -1.55 24.67
C LEU A 652 -16.45 -0.04 24.90
N ARG A 653 -15.50 0.60 24.18
CA ARG A 653 -15.22 2.04 24.23
C ARG A 653 -15.75 2.80 23.01
N THR A 654 -16.45 2.12 22.11
CA THR A 654 -17.01 2.75 20.91
C THR A 654 -18.27 3.54 21.25
N LYS A 655 -18.37 4.78 20.69
CA LYS A 655 -19.54 5.64 20.85
C LYS A 655 -20.75 5.02 20.15
N GLN A 656 -21.90 4.97 20.85
CA GLN A 656 -23.18 4.65 20.22
C GLN A 656 -23.68 5.88 19.47
N VAL A 657 -23.75 5.80 18.14
CA VAL A 657 -24.15 6.91 17.25
C VAL A 657 -25.52 6.71 16.63
N VAL A 658 -26.00 5.47 16.59
CA VAL A 658 -27.36 5.10 16.20
C VAL A 658 -27.92 4.16 17.28
N ASP A 659 -29.15 4.36 17.68
CA ASP A 659 -29.83 3.43 18.62
C ASP A 659 -29.73 1.98 18.07
N PRO A 660 -29.38 0.97 18.91
CA PRO A 660 -29.20 -0.41 18.44
C PRO A 660 -30.44 -1.01 17.76
N MET A 661 -31.61 -0.67 18.27
CA MET A 661 -32.90 -1.16 17.71
C MET A 661 -33.16 -0.49 16.35
N THR A 662 -32.84 0.82 16.19
CA THR A 662 -32.93 1.53 14.94
C THR A 662 -31.95 0.97 13.91
N ALA A 663 -30.70 0.70 14.31
CA ALA A 663 -29.70 0.12 13.44
C ALA A 663 -30.16 -1.26 12.93
N TYR A 664 -30.69 -2.11 13.82
CA TYR A 664 -31.23 -3.41 13.46
C TYR A 664 -32.45 -3.29 12.53
N GLN A 665 -33.40 -2.39 12.83
CA GLN A 665 -34.55 -2.15 11.94
C GLN A 665 -34.08 -1.75 10.54
N MET A 666 -33.08 -0.87 10.44
CA MET A 666 -32.53 -0.46 9.15
C MET A 666 -31.88 -1.63 8.41
N VAL A 667 -31.03 -2.41 9.07
CA VAL A 667 -30.40 -3.61 8.50
C VAL A 667 -31.45 -4.59 8.03
N HIS A 668 -32.47 -4.86 8.86
CA HIS A 668 -33.57 -5.77 8.51
C HIS A 668 -34.40 -5.30 7.30
N ILE A 669 -34.63 -3.99 7.15
CA ILE A 669 -35.22 -3.44 5.92
C ILE A 669 -34.29 -3.67 4.73
N LEU A 670 -32.97 -3.47 4.90
CA LEU A 670 -31.99 -3.62 3.84
C LEU A 670 -31.75 -5.08 3.42
N GLU A 671 -32.04 -6.08 4.25
CA GLU A 671 -32.15 -7.48 3.82
C GLU A 671 -33.24 -7.64 2.76
N GLY A 672 -34.34 -6.91 2.89
CA GLY A 672 -35.42 -6.88 1.90
C GLY A 672 -34.98 -6.34 0.53
N VAL A 673 -34.04 -5.42 0.47
CA VAL A 673 -33.45 -4.92 -0.79
C VAL A 673 -32.76 -6.05 -1.58
N VAL A 674 -32.11 -6.98 -0.86
CA VAL A 674 -31.46 -8.17 -1.45
C VAL A 674 -32.49 -9.23 -1.82
N GLN A 675 -33.49 -9.46 -0.96
CA GLN A 675 -34.45 -10.54 -1.17
C GLN A 675 -35.46 -10.25 -2.29
N ARG A 676 -35.95 -9.01 -2.42
CA ARG A 676 -37.05 -8.63 -3.33
C ARG A 676 -36.95 -7.23 -3.93
N GLY A 677 -35.87 -6.51 -3.63
CA GLY A 677 -35.65 -5.13 -4.07
C GLY A 677 -34.65 -5.01 -5.21
N THR A 678 -33.95 -3.88 -5.24
CA THR A 678 -33.05 -3.49 -6.32
C THR A 678 -31.74 -4.28 -6.40
N ALA A 679 -31.42 -5.12 -5.40
CA ALA A 679 -30.23 -5.97 -5.35
C ALA A 679 -30.54 -7.48 -5.41
N VAL A 680 -31.67 -7.87 -5.99
CA VAL A 680 -32.14 -9.28 -6.07
C VAL A 680 -31.14 -10.22 -6.75
N VAL A 681 -30.22 -9.73 -7.54
CA VAL A 681 -29.12 -10.50 -8.16
C VAL A 681 -28.19 -11.17 -7.12
N LEU A 682 -28.21 -10.71 -5.87
CA LEU A 682 -27.44 -11.26 -4.75
C LEU A 682 -28.14 -12.40 -4.01
N ARG A 683 -29.44 -12.63 -4.26
CA ARG A 683 -30.22 -13.68 -3.58
C ARG A 683 -29.65 -15.08 -3.82
N ASP A 684 -29.01 -15.30 -4.96
CA ASP A 684 -28.39 -16.57 -5.32
C ASP A 684 -27.22 -16.97 -4.40
N LEU A 685 -26.68 -16.04 -3.61
CA LEU A 685 -25.65 -16.32 -2.62
C LEU A 685 -26.18 -17.12 -1.42
N LYS A 686 -27.51 -17.24 -1.27
CA LYS A 686 -28.22 -18.08 -0.28
C LYS A 686 -27.72 -17.90 1.15
N ARG A 687 -27.45 -16.65 1.56
CA ARG A 687 -26.98 -16.30 2.91
C ARG A 687 -27.61 -14.99 3.39
N PRO A 688 -27.65 -14.72 4.69
CA PRO A 688 -28.10 -13.43 5.21
C PRO A 688 -27.22 -12.30 4.67
N LEU A 689 -27.83 -11.40 3.91
CA LEU A 689 -27.18 -10.24 3.30
C LEU A 689 -28.10 -9.04 3.38
N PHE A 690 -27.54 -7.91 3.76
CA PHE A 690 -28.17 -6.61 3.66
C PHE A 690 -27.44 -5.74 2.63
N GLY A 691 -28.09 -4.73 2.11
CA GLY A 691 -27.38 -3.79 1.24
C GLY A 691 -28.29 -2.79 0.54
N LYS A 692 -27.65 -1.83 -0.14
CA LYS A 692 -28.35 -0.79 -0.89
C LYS A 692 -27.63 -0.47 -2.18
N THR A 693 -28.40 -0.38 -3.27
CA THR A 693 -27.93 0.11 -4.57
C THR A 693 -27.99 1.64 -4.62
N GLY A 694 -27.05 2.25 -5.30
CA GLY A 694 -27.01 3.68 -5.62
C GLY A 694 -26.91 3.92 -7.11
N THR A 695 -27.61 4.94 -7.59
CA THR A 695 -27.52 5.44 -8.96
C THR A 695 -27.79 6.93 -8.90
N THR A 696 -26.89 7.74 -9.46
CA THR A 696 -27.08 9.19 -9.54
C THR A 696 -27.98 9.55 -10.71
N SER A 697 -28.60 10.73 -10.69
CA SER A 697 -29.36 11.26 -11.82
C SER A 697 -28.46 11.41 -13.05
N GLY A 698 -28.95 10.97 -14.24
CA GLY A 698 -28.16 10.93 -15.46
C GLY A 698 -26.98 9.95 -15.37
N PRO A 699 -27.17 8.70 -14.98
CA PRO A 699 -26.32 7.75 -14.24
C PRO A 699 -24.82 7.97 -14.50
N THR A 700 -24.21 8.86 -13.70
CA THR A 700 -22.77 9.16 -13.75
C THR A 700 -21.97 8.32 -12.75
N ASN A 701 -22.64 7.88 -11.66
CA ASN A 701 -22.06 7.03 -10.61
C ASN A 701 -23.04 5.91 -10.27
N VAL A 702 -22.51 4.70 -10.12
CA VAL A 702 -23.27 3.54 -9.64
C VAL A 702 -22.58 2.94 -8.42
N TRP A 703 -23.40 2.53 -7.45
CA TRP A 703 -22.95 2.04 -6.17
C TRP A 703 -23.68 0.78 -5.73
N PHE A 704 -23.00 -0.04 -4.97
CA PHE A 704 -23.60 -1.02 -4.08
C PHE A 704 -22.81 -1.06 -2.78
N ILE A 705 -23.50 -1.03 -1.64
CA ILE A 705 -22.89 -1.21 -0.32
C ILE A 705 -23.74 -2.18 0.46
N GLY A 706 -23.11 -3.18 1.06
CA GLY A 706 -23.77 -4.18 1.85
C GLY A 706 -22.85 -5.31 2.28
N GLY A 707 -23.39 -6.32 2.91
CA GLY A 707 -22.59 -7.43 3.41
C GLY A 707 -23.33 -8.37 4.33
N THR A 708 -22.55 -9.09 5.13
CA THR A 708 -22.96 -10.02 6.19
C THR A 708 -22.89 -9.33 7.56
N PRO A 709 -23.28 -9.98 8.66
CA PRO A 709 -23.03 -9.47 10.00
C PRO A 709 -21.54 -9.25 10.35
N GLU A 710 -20.63 -9.86 9.59
CA GLU A 710 -19.18 -9.86 9.87
C GLU A 710 -18.40 -8.93 8.97
N ILE A 711 -18.82 -8.79 7.71
CA ILE A 711 -18.09 -8.06 6.67
C ILE A 711 -19.05 -7.21 5.83
N VAL A 712 -18.70 -5.94 5.67
CA VAL A 712 -19.37 -5.02 4.74
C VAL A 712 -18.41 -4.65 3.61
N ALA A 713 -18.91 -4.66 2.38
CA ALA A 713 -18.15 -4.19 1.23
C ALA A 713 -18.92 -3.13 0.45
N GLY A 714 -18.22 -2.06 0.08
CA GLY A 714 -18.72 -0.97 -0.75
C GLY A 714 -18.07 -0.99 -2.12
N VAL A 715 -18.87 -0.93 -3.17
CA VAL A 715 -18.45 -0.85 -4.58
C VAL A 715 -18.94 0.46 -5.18
N TYR A 716 -18.03 1.17 -5.81
CA TYR A 716 -18.29 2.36 -6.61
C TYR A 716 -17.77 2.15 -8.05
N MET A 717 -18.50 2.66 -9.05
CA MET A 717 -18.03 2.72 -10.43
C MET A 717 -18.53 3.98 -11.11
N GLY A 718 -17.65 4.66 -11.88
CA GLY A 718 -17.93 5.88 -12.62
C GLY A 718 -16.70 6.38 -13.39
N PHE A 719 -16.85 7.45 -14.16
CA PHE A 719 -15.74 8.12 -14.80
C PHE A 719 -15.13 9.19 -13.89
N ASP A 720 -13.83 9.44 -13.98
CA ASP A 720 -13.16 10.49 -13.20
C ASP A 720 -13.69 11.89 -13.53
N HIS A 721 -13.93 12.15 -14.79
CA HIS A 721 -14.75 13.27 -15.26
C HIS A 721 -16.18 12.78 -15.42
N PRO A 722 -17.11 13.13 -14.51
CA PRO A 722 -18.47 12.60 -14.50
C PRO A 722 -19.18 12.81 -15.84
N ARG A 723 -19.62 11.70 -16.43
CA ARG A 723 -20.41 11.67 -17.67
C ARG A 723 -21.39 10.50 -17.63
N PRO A 724 -22.51 10.58 -18.35
CA PRO A 724 -23.50 9.51 -18.36
C PRO A 724 -22.92 8.17 -18.84
N MET A 725 -23.23 7.11 -18.09
CA MET A 725 -22.80 5.74 -18.39
C MET A 725 -23.78 4.97 -19.27
N GLY A 726 -24.92 5.57 -19.59
CA GLY A 726 -26.02 4.95 -20.36
C GLY A 726 -27.19 4.53 -19.48
N GLY A 727 -28.37 4.40 -20.08
CA GLY A 727 -29.64 4.16 -19.36
C GLY A 727 -29.72 2.84 -18.60
N TYR A 728 -28.93 1.83 -18.99
CA TYR A 728 -28.84 0.54 -18.29
C TYR A 728 -27.94 0.56 -17.05
N ALA A 729 -27.12 1.62 -16.89
CA ALA A 729 -26.15 1.72 -15.80
C ALA A 729 -26.87 2.04 -14.48
N GLN A 730 -27.06 1.02 -13.66
CA GLN A 730 -27.66 1.10 -12.34
C GLN A 730 -26.79 0.34 -11.33
N GLY A 731 -26.91 0.68 -10.05
CA GLY A 731 -26.22 -0.04 -8.99
C GLY A 731 -26.55 -1.54 -8.98
N GLY A 732 -27.79 -1.89 -9.27
CA GLY A 732 -28.23 -3.31 -9.37
C GLY A 732 -27.67 -4.07 -10.55
N THR A 733 -27.41 -3.40 -11.70
CA THR A 733 -26.93 -4.03 -12.94
C THR A 733 -25.41 -4.06 -13.06
N LEU A 734 -24.70 -3.12 -12.42
CA LEU A 734 -23.24 -3.00 -12.54
C LEU A 734 -22.51 -3.23 -11.20
N ALA A 735 -22.85 -2.50 -10.13
CA ALA A 735 -22.11 -2.55 -8.88
C ALA A 735 -22.44 -3.80 -8.04
N ALA A 736 -23.73 -4.20 -7.94
CA ALA A 736 -24.11 -5.41 -7.21
C ALA A 736 -23.53 -6.72 -7.81
N PRO A 737 -23.41 -6.89 -9.15
CA PRO A 737 -22.69 -8.03 -9.72
C PRO A 737 -21.19 -8.06 -9.40
N ILE A 738 -20.52 -6.91 -9.23
CA ILE A 738 -19.13 -6.85 -8.74
C ILE A 738 -19.06 -7.39 -7.31
N PHE A 739 -19.94 -6.89 -6.44
CA PHE A 739 -20.06 -7.42 -5.08
C PHE A 739 -20.34 -8.92 -5.06
N LYS A 740 -21.27 -9.41 -5.93
CA LYS A 740 -21.60 -10.85 -6.04
C LYS A 740 -20.36 -11.69 -6.34
N GLN A 741 -19.57 -11.27 -7.34
CA GLN A 741 -18.34 -11.97 -7.71
C GLN A 741 -17.32 -12.00 -6.57
N PHE A 742 -17.11 -10.88 -5.89
CA PHE A 742 -16.30 -10.82 -4.69
C PHE A 742 -16.80 -11.78 -3.60
N ALA A 743 -18.10 -11.75 -3.32
CA ALA A 743 -18.72 -12.52 -2.23
C ALA A 743 -18.63 -14.03 -2.45
N LEU A 744 -18.70 -14.50 -3.71
CA LEU A 744 -18.54 -15.92 -4.03
C LEU A 744 -17.19 -16.48 -3.58
N GLU A 745 -16.13 -15.69 -3.69
CA GLU A 745 -14.78 -16.09 -3.25
C GLU A 745 -14.54 -15.74 -1.77
N ALA A 746 -14.87 -14.52 -1.37
CA ALA A 746 -14.52 -13.99 -0.05
C ALA A 746 -15.32 -14.62 1.10
N PHE A 747 -16.54 -15.12 0.83
CA PHE A 747 -17.42 -15.70 1.84
C PHE A 747 -17.53 -17.24 1.74
N LYS A 748 -16.75 -17.87 0.86
CA LYS A 748 -16.82 -19.31 0.57
C LYS A 748 -16.73 -20.16 1.83
N ASP A 749 -15.78 -19.87 2.69
CA ASP A 749 -15.50 -20.65 3.89
C ASP A 749 -16.09 -20.00 5.17
N MET A 750 -16.90 -18.93 5.01
CA MET A 750 -17.52 -18.25 6.13
C MET A 750 -18.90 -18.83 6.46
N PRO A 751 -19.24 -19.03 7.74
CA PRO A 751 -20.57 -19.48 8.12
C PRO A 751 -21.65 -18.47 7.71
N ALA A 752 -22.87 -18.95 7.41
CA ALA A 752 -24.01 -18.10 7.10
C ALA A 752 -24.73 -17.68 8.40
N ILE A 753 -24.19 -16.69 9.10
CA ILE A 753 -24.68 -16.19 10.38
C ILE A 753 -25.81 -15.16 10.15
N PRO A 754 -26.98 -15.25 10.83
CA PRO A 754 -28.04 -14.25 10.75
C PRO A 754 -27.70 -12.97 11.52
N PHE A 755 -28.33 -11.86 11.13
CA PHE A 755 -28.24 -10.59 11.88
C PHE A 755 -28.98 -10.78 13.25
N ARG A 756 -28.30 -10.42 14.33
CA ARG A 756 -28.80 -10.56 15.68
C ARG A 756 -29.64 -9.34 16.08
N ALA A 757 -30.89 -9.57 16.45
CA ALA A 757 -31.74 -8.54 17.02
C ALA A 757 -31.22 -8.14 18.42
N PRO A 758 -31.07 -6.84 18.71
CA PRO A 758 -30.78 -6.39 20.08
C PRO A 758 -31.96 -6.63 21.01
N ALA A 759 -31.68 -6.65 22.32
CA ALA A 759 -32.72 -6.76 23.33
C ALA A 759 -33.77 -5.65 23.15
N GLY A 760 -35.03 -5.99 23.28
CA GLY A 760 -36.18 -5.09 23.16
C GLY A 760 -36.88 -5.13 21.78
N ILE A 761 -36.23 -5.54 20.71
CA ILE A 761 -36.92 -5.70 19.42
C ILE A 761 -38.07 -6.68 19.51
N ARG A 762 -39.22 -6.29 18.93
CA ARG A 762 -40.42 -7.09 18.76
C ARG A 762 -40.56 -7.48 17.30
N MET A 763 -40.51 -8.77 16.99
CA MET A 763 -40.81 -9.30 15.66
C MET A 763 -42.31 -9.54 15.54
N VAL A 764 -42.94 -8.81 14.62
CA VAL A 764 -44.40 -8.83 14.44
C VAL A 764 -44.72 -9.25 13.01
N ARG A 765 -45.72 -10.11 12.83
CA ARG A 765 -46.21 -10.45 11.50
C ARG A 765 -47.08 -9.32 10.97
N ILE A 766 -46.71 -8.82 9.80
CA ILE A 766 -47.48 -7.75 9.12
C ILE A 766 -47.75 -8.13 7.67
N ASP A 767 -48.84 -7.57 7.13
CA ASP A 767 -49.01 -7.51 5.68
C ASP A 767 -48.04 -6.48 5.11
N ARG A 768 -47.25 -6.90 4.16
CA ARG A 768 -46.15 -6.11 3.61
C ARG A 768 -46.60 -4.82 2.88
N ARG A 769 -47.83 -4.81 2.36
CA ARG A 769 -48.36 -3.64 1.61
C ARG A 769 -49.03 -2.63 2.51
N SER A 770 -49.88 -3.10 3.40
CA SER A 770 -50.65 -2.24 4.31
C SER A 770 -49.91 -1.90 5.60
N GLY A 771 -48.89 -2.69 5.98
CA GLY A 771 -48.19 -2.54 7.26
C GLY A 771 -49.01 -2.99 8.47
N GLN A 772 -50.22 -3.53 8.26
CA GLN A 772 -51.12 -3.95 9.34
C GLN A 772 -50.68 -5.28 9.93
N LYS A 773 -50.90 -5.44 11.24
CA LYS A 773 -50.64 -6.69 11.95
C LYS A 773 -51.56 -7.80 11.44
N VAL A 774 -50.96 -8.97 11.16
CA VAL A 774 -51.67 -10.14 10.64
C VAL A 774 -51.73 -11.24 11.69
N PHE A 775 -52.91 -11.85 11.81
CA PHE A 775 -53.22 -13.03 12.64
C PHE A 775 -53.53 -14.21 11.71
N GLY A 776 -53.26 -15.43 12.15
CA GLY A 776 -53.63 -16.64 11.40
C GLY A 776 -52.76 -16.99 10.19
N ALA A 777 -52.00 -16.04 9.61
CA ALA A 777 -51.08 -16.30 8.51
C ALA A 777 -49.60 -16.17 8.96
N TRP A 778 -48.72 -16.97 8.32
CA TRP A 778 -47.31 -17.03 8.65
C TRP A 778 -46.44 -16.62 7.42
N PRO A 779 -45.33 -15.93 7.67
CA PRO A 779 -44.34 -15.72 6.61
C PRO A 779 -43.84 -17.07 6.05
N THR A 780 -43.61 -17.11 4.76
CA THR A 780 -43.03 -18.27 4.07
C THR A 780 -41.65 -17.87 3.53
N ASP A 781 -40.91 -18.85 3.02
CA ASP A 781 -39.63 -18.60 2.37
C ASP A 781 -39.76 -17.92 0.98
N ASP A 782 -41.00 -17.76 0.48
CA ASP A 782 -41.22 -16.98 -0.76
C ASP A 782 -40.94 -15.48 -0.51
N PRO A 783 -39.95 -14.90 -1.16
CA PRO A 783 -39.64 -13.46 -1.03
C PRO A 783 -40.83 -12.55 -1.41
N LYS A 784 -41.80 -13.05 -2.18
CA LYS A 784 -43.01 -12.32 -2.61
C LYS A 784 -44.21 -12.51 -1.67
N ALA A 785 -44.05 -13.29 -0.61
CA ALA A 785 -45.11 -13.51 0.38
C ALA A 785 -45.73 -12.18 0.82
N ALA A 786 -47.06 -12.19 1.00
CA ALA A 786 -47.78 -11.00 1.47
C ALA A 786 -47.44 -10.71 2.94
N VAL A 787 -47.25 -11.75 3.76
CA VAL A 787 -46.94 -11.65 5.18
C VAL A 787 -45.47 -11.79 5.42
N ILE A 788 -44.91 -10.87 6.23
CA ILE A 788 -43.48 -10.85 6.59
C ILE A 788 -43.35 -10.67 8.12
N TRP A 789 -42.19 -11.09 8.66
CA TRP A 789 -41.74 -10.62 9.96
C TRP A 789 -41.18 -9.20 9.84
N GLU A 790 -41.64 -8.30 10.71
CA GLU A 790 -41.18 -6.93 10.78
C GLU A 790 -40.68 -6.58 12.17
N ALA A 791 -39.60 -5.84 12.25
CA ALA A 791 -38.96 -5.42 13.50
C ALA A 791 -39.55 -4.11 14.03
N PHE A 792 -40.04 -4.10 15.24
CA PHE A 792 -40.56 -2.91 15.93
C PHE A 792 -39.84 -2.67 17.24
N LYS A 793 -39.67 -1.41 17.61
CA LYS A 793 -39.37 -1.01 18.97
C LYS A 793 -40.57 -1.20 19.87
N PRO A 794 -40.41 -1.43 21.20
CA PRO A 794 -41.55 -1.70 22.10
C PRO A 794 -42.61 -0.61 22.05
N GLU A 795 -42.20 0.66 21.97
CA GLU A 795 -43.11 1.82 21.98
C GLU A 795 -43.86 1.98 20.64
N SER A 796 -43.35 1.38 19.57
CA SER A 796 -43.90 1.48 18.21
C SER A 796 -44.57 0.20 17.71
N GLU A 797 -44.67 -0.86 18.55
CA GLU A 797 -45.37 -2.08 18.21
C GLU A 797 -46.86 -1.79 17.89
N PRO A 798 -47.38 -2.25 16.72
CA PRO A 798 -48.79 -2.08 16.41
C PRO A 798 -49.69 -2.62 17.52
N ARG A 799 -50.50 -1.75 18.11
CA ARG A 799 -51.43 -2.14 19.19
C ARG A 799 -52.42 -3.18 18.69
N ARG A 800 -52.89 -4.08 19.57
CA ARG A 800 -53.97 -4.99 19.25
C ARG A 800 -55.24 -4.16 18.99
N ALA A 801 -55.80 -4.28 17.80
CA ALA A 801 -57.12 -3.76 17.56
C ALA A 801 -58.11 -4.63 18.38
N PHE A 802 -58.87 -4.01 19.29
CA PHE A 802 -60.02 -4.65 19.89
C PHE A 802 -61.17 -4.65 18.83
N GLY A 803 -61.21 -5.72 18.05
CA GLY A 803 -62.18 -5.91 16.99
C GLY A 803 -61.99 -7.28 16.33
N ARG A 804 -63.02 -7.96 15.97
CA ARG A 804 -63.07 -9.31 15.40
C ARG A 804 -61.93 -9.52 14.39
N ASP A 805 -61.22 -10.65 14.53
CA ASP A 805 -60.29 -11.17 13.52
C ASP A 805 -61.03 -11.33 12.19
N GLU A 806 -60.95 -10.34 11.29
CA GLU A 806 -61.30 -10.56 9.90
C GLU A 806 -60.17 -11.39 9.28
N GLU A 807 -60.48 -12.63 8.91
CA GLU A 807 -59.63 -13.46 8.07
C GLU A 807 -59.29 -12.66 6.81
N ALA A 808 -57.99 -12.50 6.54
CA ALA A 808 -57.51 -11.87 5.32
C ALA A 808 -57.93 -12.73 4.14
N GLN A 809 -59.06 -12.41 3.53
CA GLN A 809 -59.46 -13.01 2.25
C GLN A 809 -58.45 -12.58 1.19
N PRO A 810 -57.96 -13.50 0.34
CA PRO A 810 -57.15 -13.12 -0.81
C PRO A 810 -57.94 -12.13 -1.68
N ALA A 811 -57.38 -10.95 -1.95
CA ALA A 811 -58.02 -9.90 -2.71
C ALA A 811 -58.45 -10.44 -4.09
N ALA A 812 -59.73 -10.67 -4.27
CA ALA A 812 -60.34 -10.99 -5.55
C ALA A 812 -60.05 -9.83 -6.53
N ALA A 813 -59.65 -10.15 -7.75
CA ALA A 813 -59.37 -9.20 -8.80
C ALA A 813 -60.54 -8.22 -8.98
N ALA A 814 -60.37 -6.97 -8.64
CA ALA A 814 -61.36 -5.94 -8.78
C ALA A 814 -61.67 -5.71 -10.28
N LYS A 815 -62.90 -5.92 -10.70
CA LYS A 815 -63.44 -5.53 -11.98
C LYS A 815 -63.36 -4.00 -12.10
N PRO A 816 -63.10 -3.42 -13.29
CA PRO A 816 -62.94 -1.97 -13.47
C PRO A 816 -64.29 -1.26 -13.24
N ALA A 817 -64.36 -0.41 -12.22
CA ALA A 817 -65.52 0.43 -11.92
C ALA A 817 -65.54 1.62 -12.92
N LYS A 818 -66.74 1.91 -13.43
CA LYS A 818 -67.03 3.06 -14.33
C LYS A 818 -66.63 4.38 -13.65
N ARG A 819 -65.97 5.21 -14.41
CA ARG A 819 -65.47 6.56 -14.12
C ARG A 819 -66.63 7.48 -13.67
N ALA A 820 -66.74 7.83 -12.40
CA ALA A 820 -67.53 8.97 -11.89
C ALA A 820 -66.60 10.20 -11.82
N ALA A 821 -67.14 11.37 -12.16
CA ALA A 821 -66.40 12.65 -12.21
C ALA A 821 -65.86 13.03 -10.85
N ARG A 822 -64.58 13.39 -10.80
CA ARG A 822 -63.85 13.80 -9.58
C ARG A 822 -64.20 15.25 -9.21
N PRO A 823 -64.46 15.55 -7.93
CA PRO A 823 -64.28 16.89 -7.39
C PRO A 823 -62.76 17.21 -7.33
N GLN A 824 -62.39 18.40 -7.77
CA GLN A 824 -61.05 18.93 -7.61
C GLN A 824 -60.72 19.13 -6.13
N ALA A 825 -59.93 18.22 -5.55
CA ALA A 825 -59.36 18.45 -4.23
C ALA A 825 -58.24 19.50 -4.36
N GLN A 826 -58.30 20.58 -3.63
CA GLN A 826 -57.24 21.57 -3.47
C GLN A 826 -56.02 20.85 -2.87
N GLN A 827 -54.91 20.92 -3.57
CA GLN A 827 -53.62 20.44 -3.10
C GLN A 827 -53.13 21.32 -1.94
N PRO A 828 -52.66 20.74 -0.84
CA PRO A 828 -51.91 21.53 0.17
C PRO A 828 -50.68 22.15 -0.49
N ARG A 829 -50.51 23.47 -0.34
CA ARG A 829 -49.34 24.17 -0.84
C ARG A 829 -48.17 23.91 0.11
N ASP A 830 -47.15 23.24 -0.33
CA ASP A 830 -45.88 23.04 0.41
C ASP A 830 -45.01 24.33 0.48
N SER A 831 -45.66 25.49 0.41
CA SER A 831 -45.01 26.81 0.32
C SER A 831 -44.37 27.30 1.63
N ASP A 832 -44.84 26.81 2.79
CA ASP A 832 -44.43 27.36 4.10
C ASP A 832 -43.06 26.83 4.58
N PHE A 833 -42.59 25.76 3.96
CA PHE A 833 -41.30 25.16 4.34
C PHE A 833 -40.08 25.93 3.86
N LEU A 834 -40.15 26.54 2.67
CA LEU A 834 -39.00 27.19 2.04
C LEU A 834 -38.76 28.65 2.41
N GLN A 835 -39.72 29.30 3.06
CA GLN A 835 -39.49 30.68 3.57
C GLN A 835 -38.43 30.72 4.69
N ASN A 836 -38.13 29.59 5.33
CA ASN A 836 -37.15 29.50 6.43
C ASN A 836 -35.79 28.90 6.03
N GLN A 837 -35.61 28.44 4.80
CA GLN A 837 -34.40 27.71 4.41
C GLN A 837 -33.84 28.18 3.06
N GLY A 838 -33.32 29.37 2.98
CA GLY A 838 -32.70 30.02 1.82
C GLY A 838 -32.43 29.10 0.64
N GLY A 839 -33.31 29.08 -0.35
CA GLY A 839 -33.30 28.16 -1.44
C GLY A 839 -32.06 28.32 -2.32
N ILE A 840 -31.32 27.27 -2.49
CA ILE A 840 -30.32 27.13 -3.57
C ILE A 840 -30.38 25.69 -4.09
N TYR A 841 -30.51 25.61 -5.41
CA TYR A 841 -30.46 24.44 -6.31
C TYR A 841 -31.70 23.52 -6.36
#